data_9b43cc7cbb4544d0e86fc703bbe83b6f
#
_entry.id   9b43cc7cbb4544d0e86fc703bbe83b6f
#
_cell.length_a   1.000
_cell.length_b   1.000
_cell.length_c   1.000
_cell.angle_alpha   90.00
_cell.angle_beta   90.00
_cell.angle_gamma   90.00
#
_symmetry.space_group_name_H-M   'P 1'
#
loop_
_entity.id
_entity.type
_entity.pdbx_description
1 polymer ?
#
loop_
_entity_poly.entity_id
_entity_poly.type
_entity_poly.pdbx_seq_one_letter_code
_entity_poly.pdbx_strand_id
1 'polypeptide(L)'
;MLEQMDRLPEQSVDMWPGRPYPLGATFDGTGVNFALFSEVASKVELCLINDDGAETRVELIEVDGNVWHAYIPRIQPGQRYGYRVYGPHDPAKGHRCNPSKFLLDPYAKAISGQIDGDESLFSYRFADPTVFNDLDSRGHTMLSVVTTPYFDWGHDRPPQHQYHESIIYEMHVKGLTMTHPGIPDDVRGSYAAIGHPVIIDHLTSLGVTAVELLPVHQFVNDSHLVDQGLSNYWGYNTIGFLAPHNGYTSGLDVSQQTTEFKAMVKSLHEGDIEVILDVVYNHTAEGNELGPTIAFRGIDNAAYYRLVDGAKQHYYDTTGTGNSLLMRNPHVLQLIMDSLRYWVLEMHVDGFRFDLAATLARQFHEVDKLSAFFDIIQQDPVISQVKLIAEPWDLGDGGYQVGNFPPLWTEWNGKYRDTVRDFWRGEPASLAEFASRITGSSDLYEHSDRRPTASINFVVAHDGFTLRDLVSYNEKHNEANGEGGNDGESHNRSWNCGVEGETDDPAVNALRLRQQRNFITTMMVSQGVPMLAHGDELGRTQGGNNNVYAQDNEISWVHWDLDADQKDLLAFTSAAIGLRKAHPILRRRRFFAGDAAHGGLSELGDILWFKPDASEMDEADWNSGFARSLMVFLNGDAIPELDAVGRRITDDHFLLLFNAHTEPIRFTLPPAAYGQNWLLRLDTATGQVDPTKPRPWRARSTHRVEAHSMMVLSTTVVPAAERAAAESRAQRATASAAKAPIQTPMPT
;
A
#
# COMPACT_ATOMS: atom_id res chain seq x y z
N MET A 1 6.59 73.47 7.01
CA MET A 1 6.98 73.20 5.62
C MET A 1 8.17 72.30 5.70
N LEU A 2 8.12 71.17 5.01
CA LEU A 2 8.96 69.95 5.12
C LEU A 2 8.48 69.06 6.26
N GLU A 3 7.82 67.90 6.02
CA GLU A 3 8.16 66.73 5.21
C GLU A 3 6.88 66.03 4.73
N GLN A 4 6.55 66.14 3.47
CA GLN A 4 5.83 65.13 2.73
C GLN A 4 6.92 64.20 2.18
N MET A 5 7.22 63.14 2.92
CA MET A 5 7.92 62.01 2.36
C MET A 5 6.97 61.30 1.40
N ASP A 6 7.36 61.25 0.13
CA ASP A 6 6.76 60.47 -0.94
C ASP A 6 6.57 59.02 -0.47
N ARG A 7 5.34 58.63 -0.15
CA ARG A 7 4.93 57.25 -0.26
C ARG A 7 4.88 56.95 -1.75
N LEU A 8 5.79 56.11 -2.24
CA LEU A 8 5.66 55.48 -3.53
C LEU A 8 4.22 54.91 -3.62
N PRO A 9 3.50 55.05 -4.75
CA PRO A 9 2.18 54.53 -4.89
C PRO A 9 2.26 53.01 -4.66
N GLU A 10 1.48 52.50 -3.69
CA GLU A 10 1.19 51.08 -3.61
C GLU A 10 0.80 50.64 -5.02
N GLN A 11 1.59 49.74 -5.63
CA GLN A 11 1.23 49.15 -6.92
C GLN A 11 -0.08 48.43 -6.70
N SER A 12 -1.21 49.01 -7.10
CA SER A 12 -2.51 48.36 -7.06
C SER A 12 -2.44 47.20 -8.01
N VAL A 13 -2.54 45.99 -7.44
CA VAL A 13 -2.69 44.73 -8.23
C VAL A 13 -4.00 44.84 -8.95
N ASP A 14 -4.02 44.70 -10.28
CA ASP A 14 -5.27 44.63 -11.03
C ASP A 14 -6.02 43.35 -10.57
N MET A 15 -7.27 43.52 -10.18
CA MET A 15 -8.13 42.43 -9.72
C MET A 15 -9.47 42.50 -10.47
N TRP A 16 -9.92 41.34 -10.94
CA TRP A 16 -11.23 41.20 -11.57
C TRP A 16 -12.11 40.25 -10.74
N PRO A 17 -13.44 40.27 -10.89
CA PRO A 17 -14.32 39.24 -10.35
C PRO A 17 -13.81 37.86 -10.81
N GLY A 18 -13.61 36.96 -9.86
CA GLY A 18 -13.22 35.59 -10.15
C GLY A 18 -14.41 34.66 -10.29
N ARG A 19 -14.17 33.39 -10.05
CA ARG A 19 -15.19 32.33 -9.98
C ARG A 19 -15.03 31.57 -8.68
N PRO A 20 -16.14 31.14 -8.04
CA PRO A 20 -16.05 30.37 -6.79
C PRO A 20 -15.57 28.93 -7.00
N TYR A 21 -15.47 28.47 -8.25
CA TYR A 21 -15.01 27.12 -8.60
C TYR A 21 -14.21 27.13 -9.92
N PRO A 22 -13.15 26.29 -10.04
CA PRO A 22 -12.59 25.37 -9.05
C PRO A 22 -11.95 26.09 -7.85
N LEU A 23 -11.93 25.43 -6.68
CA LEU A 23 -11.22 25.90 -5.50
C LEU A 23 -9.71 25.88 -5.75
N GLY A 24 -8.97 26.73 -5.03
CA GLY A 24 -7.52 26.90 -5.19
C GLY A 24 -7.13 27.87 -6.29
N ALA A 25 -5.87 27.80 -6.72
CA ALA A 25 -5.31 28.62 -7.79
C ALA A 25 -5.44 27.93 -9.14
N THR A 26 -6.16 28.53 -10.08
CA THR A 26 -6.38 28.00 -11.44
C THR A 26 -5.80 28.95 -12.48
N PHE A 27 -4.68 28.54 -13.12
CA PHE A 27 -4.05 29.29 -14.22
C PHE A 27 -4.75 28.99 -15.54
N ASP A 28 -5.08 30.02 -16.32
CA ASP A 28 -5.79 29.90 -17.61
C ASP A 28 -4.98 30.35 -18.83
N GLY A 29 -3.67 30.65 -18.63
CA GLY A 29 -2.77 31.16 -19.67
C GLY A 29 -2.66 32.70 -19.68
N THR A 30 -3.56 33.44 -19.04
CA THR A 30 -3.56 34.92 -19.00
C THR A 30 -3.48 35.48 -17.58
N GLY A 31 -3.83 34.67 -16.58
CA GLY A 31 -3.80 35.00 -15.17
C GLY A 31 -4.27 33.82 -14.33
N VAL A 32 -4.64 34.08 -13.10
CA VAL A 32 -5.00 33.04 -12.12
C VAL A 32 -6.30 33.41 -11.41
N ASN A 33 -7.23 32.44 -11.39
CA ASN A 33 -8.39 32.49 -10.51
C ASN A 33 -8.01 31.90 -9.16
N PHE A 34 -8.20 32.63 -8.08
CA PHE A 34 -8.02 32.16 -6.71
C PHE A 34 -9.37 32.00 -6.04
N ALA A 35 -9.62 30.89 -5.37
CA ALA A 35 -10.87 30.61 -4.69
C ALA A 35 -10.61 29.82 -3.38
N LEU A 36 -11.08 30.37 -2.25
CA LEU A 36 -10.88 29.81 -0.90
C LEU A 36 -12.24 29.70 -0.17
N PHE A 37 -12.54 28.49 0.33
CA PHE A 37 -13.72 28.26 1.17
C PHE A 37 -13.45 28.65 2.63
N SER A 38 -14.34 29.44 3.23
CA SER A 38 -14.44 29.66 4.68
C SER A 38 -15.82 30.21 5.04
N GLU A 39 -16.56 29.54 5.92
CA GLU A 39 -17.87 29.97 6.43
C GLU A 39 -17.75 31.09 7.46
N VAL A 40 -16.66 31.10 8.23
CA VAL A 40 -16.49 31.97 9.39
C VAL A 40 -15.68 33.23 9.09
N ALA A 41 -15.03 33.29 7.92
CA ALA A 41 -14.25 34.45 7.56
C ALA A 41 -15.12 35.71 7.42
N SER A 42 -14.65 36.82 7.97
CA SER A 42 -15.20 38.16 7.75
C SER A 42 -14.43 38.94 6.70
N LYS A 43 -13.20 38.53 6.38
CA LYS A 43 -12.33 39.07 5.36
C LYS A 43 -11.24 38.04 5.03
N VAL A 44 -10.83 37.93 3.77
CA VAL A 44 -9.71 37.12 3.31
C VAL A 44 -8.75 37.98 2.50
N GLU A 45 -7.48 37.95 2.81
CA GLU A 45 -6.40 38.53 2.02
C GLU A 45 -5.62 37.44 1.29
N LEU A 46 -5.55 37.51 -0.04
CA LEU A 46 -4.58 36.78 -0.85
C LEU A 46 -3.23 37.51 -0.72
N CYS A 47 -2.21 36.77 -0.35
CA CYS A 47 -0.87 37.25 -0.16
C CYS A 47 0.04 36.72 -1.27
N LEU A 48 0.47 37.57 -2.19
CA LEU A 48 1.40 37.25 -3.27
C LEU A 48 2.84 37.52 -2.80
N ILE A 49 3.73 36.54 -2.95
CA ILE A 49 5.13 36.66 -2.52
C ILE A 49 6.02 36.75 -3.75
N ASN A 50 6.75 37.85 -3.84
CA ASN A 50 7.71 38.10 -4.91
C ASN A 50 9.00 37.29 -4.74
N ASP A 51 9.90 37.32 -5.73
CA ASP A 51 11.17 36.61 -5.69
C ASP A 51 12.15 37.18 -4.62
N ASP A 52 12.01 38.44 -4.26
CA ASP A 52 12.76 39.09 -3.16
C ASP A 52 12.13 38.80 -1.77
N GLY A 53 11.03 38.05 -1.71
CA GLY A 53 10.30 37.74 -0.50
C GLY A 53 9.33 38.81 -0.02
N ALA A 54 9.12 39.88 -0.78
CA ALA A 54 8.14 40.92 -0.42
C ALA A 54 6.70 40.38 -0.57
N GLU A 55 5.84 40.74 0.39
CA GLU A 55 4.40 40.35 0.41
C GLU A 55 3.54 41.49 -0.14
N THR A 56 2.72 41.18 -1.13
CA THR A 56 1.65 42.04 -1.62
C THR A 56 0.31 41.44 -1.25
N ARG A 57 -0.52 42.15 -0.50
CA ARG A 57 -1.83 41.74 -0.04
C ARG A 57 -2.94 42.25 -0.92
N VAL A 58 -3.85 41.38 -1.32
CA VAL A 58 -5.03 41.65 -2.11
C VAL A 58 -6.25 41.17 -1.35
N GLU A 59 -7.16 42.04 -0.96
CA GLU A 59 -8.41 41.67 -0.31
C GLU A 59 -9.35 41.01 -1.33
N LEU A 60 -9.83 39.78 -1.06
CA LEU A 60 -10.87 39.14 -1.87
C LEU A 60 -12.22 39.71 -1.49
N ILE A 61 -12.90 40.34 -2.43
CA ILE A 61 -14.19 41.05 -2.18
C ILE A 61 -15.39 40.29 -2.67
N GLU A 62 -15.21 39.33 -3.58
CA GLU A 62 -16.31 38.51 -4.11
C GLU A 62 -16.48 37.25 -3.26
N VAL A 63 -17.72 36.95 -2.88
CA VAL A 63 -18.05 35.78 -2.04
C VAL A 63 -19.32 35.15 -2.55
N ASP A 64 -19.24 33.89 -2.99
CA ASP A 64 -20.36 33.08 -3.40
C ASP A 64 -20.41 31.74 -2.65
N GLY A 65 -21.45 31.46 -1.89
CA GLY A 65 -21.56 30.19 -1.13
C GLY A 65 -20.44 29.96 -0.15
N ASN A 66 -19.99 30.99 0.57
CA ASN A 66 -18.84 30.98 1.50
C ASN A 66 -17.47 30.76 0.81
N VAL A 67 -17.41 30.88 -0.51
CA VAL A 67 -16.15 30.85 -1.25
C VAL A 67 -15.72 32.26 -1.61
N TRP A 68 -14.57 32.67 -1.11
CA TRP A 68 -13.89 33.94 -1.36
C TRP A 68 -13.08 33.81 -2.64
N HIS A 69 -13.28 34.68 -3.63
CA HIS A 69 -12.60 34.53 -4.92
C HIS A 69 -12.25 35.84 -5.61
N ALA A 70 -11.23 35.77 -6.45
CA ALA A 70 -10.82 36.82 -7.36
C ALA A 70 -10.01 36.27 -8.53
N TYR A 71 -10.01 36.97 -9.66
CA TYR A 71 -9.09 36.72 -10.77
C TYR A 71 -8.00 37.77 -10.80
N ILE A 72 -6.75 37.33 -10.78
CA ILE A 72 -5.58 38.20 -10.85
C ILE A 72 -4.92 38.02 -12.23
N PRO A 73 -5.02 39.03 -13.14
CA PRO A 73 -4.40 38.93 -14.46
C PRO A 73 -2.88 38.98 -14.39
N ARG A 74 -2.23 38.37 -15.38
CA ARG A 74 -0.78 38.36 -15.58
C ARG A 74 0.04 37.53 -14.58
N ILE A 75 -0.57 36.95 -13.55
CA ILE A 75 0.12 35.98 -12.70
C ILE A 75 0.51 34.77 -13.56
N GLN A 76 1.73 34.27 -13.34
CA GLN A 76 2.28 33.12 -14.07
C GLN A 76 2.55 31.94 -13.13
N PRO A 77 2.66 30.72 -13.67
CA PRO A 77 3.17 29.57 -12.90
C PRO A 77 4.52 29.91 -12.24
N GLY A 78 4.74 29.39 -11.01
CA GLY A 78 5.87 29.75 -10.16
C GLY A 78 5.55 30.83 -9.14
N GLN A 79 4.46 31.61 -9.29
CA GLN A 79 4.05 32.60 -8.30
C GLN A 79 3.78 31.91 -6.97
N ARG A 80 4.48 32.34 -5.91
CA ARG A 80 4.26 31.91 -4.53
C ARG A 80 3.15 32.73 -3.89
N TYR A 81 2.28 32.08 -3.13
CA TYR A 81 1.14 32.74 -2.49
C TYR A 81 0.66 32.00 -1.23
N GLY A 82 -0.23 32.64 -0.50
CA GLY A 82 -1.00 32.06 0.61
C GLY A 82 -2.11 33.02 1.03
N TYR A 83 -2.69 32.74 2.18
CA TYR A 83 -3.84 33.50 2.66
C TYR A 83 -3.64 34.01 4.08
N ARG A 84 -4.31 35.14 4.39
CA ARG A 84 -4.59 35.59 5.76
C ARG A 84 -6.08 35.70 5.93
N VAL A 85 -6.61 35.02 6.95
CA VAL A 85 -8.05 34.92 7.18
C VAL A 85 -8.39 35.67 8.47
N TYR A 86 -9.30 36.61 8.34
CA TYR A 86 -9.88 37.38 9.43
C TYR A 86 -11.23 36.76 9.79
N GLY A 87 -11.43 36.46 11.07
CA GLY A 87 -12.64 35.81 11.56
C GLY A 87 -12.58 35.66 13.08
N PRO A 88 -13.49 34.92 13.69
CA PRO A 88 -13.52 34.73 15.13
C PRO A 88 -12.33 33.90 15.61
N HIS A 89 -11.74 34.35 16.74
CA HIS A 89 -10.81 33.57 17.53
C HIS A 89 -11.46 33.27 18.88
N ASP A 90 -12.18 32.18 18.99
CA ASP A 90 -12.86 31.71 20.18
C ASP A 90 -12.73 30.17 20.25
N PRO A 91 -11.61 29.67 20.75
CA PRO A 91 -11.34 28.22 20.80
C PRO A 91 -12.44 27.42 21.52
N ALA A 92 -13.09 28.01 22.54
CA ALA A 92 -14.19 27.34 23.25
C ALA A 92 -15.40 27.07 22.37
N LYS A 93 -15.55 27.84 21.27
CA LYS A 93 -16.58 27.60 20.23
C LYS A 93 -16.02 26.89 19.00
N GLY A 94 -14.75 26.56 18.98
CA GLY A 94 -14.08 25.87 17.87
C GLY A 94 -13.52 26.81 16.81
N HIS A 95 -13.46 28.12 17.02
CA HIS A 95 -12.95 29.09 16.04
C HIS A 95 -11.52 29.52 16.34
N ARG A 96 -10.66 29.50 15.32
CA ARG A 96 -9.22 29.72 15.50
C ARG A 96 -8.61 30.62 14.40
N CYS A 97 -9.40 31.52 13.77
CA CYS A 97 -8.86 32.47 12.81
C CYS A 97 -7.82 33.38 13.47
N ASN A 98 -6.71 33.60 12.79
CA ASN A 98 -5.62 34.46 13.24
C ASN A 98 -4.94 35.09 12.02
N PRO A 99 -5.19 36.39 11.71
CA PRO A 99 -4.64 37.02 10.51
C PRO A 99 -3.12 37.23 10.54
N SER A 100 -2.47 37.01 11.70
CA SER A 100 -1.00 37.01 11.79
C SER A 100 -0.41 35.70 11.23
N LYS A 101 -1.22 34.68 11.01
CA LYS A 101 -0.76 33.42 10.42
C LYS A 101 -0.89 33.45 8.91
N PHE A 102 0.22 33.16 8.23
CA PHE A 102 0.25 32.97 6.79
C PHE A 102 -0.15 31.49 6.51
N LEU A 103 -1.26 31.30 5.78
CA LEU A 103 -1.89 30.00 5.63
C LEU A 103 -1.70 29.45 4.22
N LEU A 104 -1.41 28.16 4.11
CA LEU A 104 -1.43 27.41 2.86
C LEU A 104 -2.85 27.34 2.29
N ASP A 105 -2.93 27.31 0.98
CA ASP A 105 -4.15 26.95 0.27
C ASP A 105 -4.38 25.44 0.38
N PRO A 106 -5.55 24.98 0.90
CA PRO A 106 -5.88 23.55 0.94
C PRO A 106 -5.88 22.87 -0.44
N TYR A 107 -5.99 23.63 -1.52
CA TYR A 107 -5.98 23.18 -2.90
C TYR A 107 -4.67 23.44 -3.62
N ALA A 108 -3.60 23.80 -2.91
CA ALA A 108 -2.27 24.01 -3.52
C ALA A 108 -1.78 22.73 -4.22
N LYS A 109 -1.37 22.87 -5.47
CA LYS A 109 -0.84 21.77 -6.31
C LYS A 109 0.67 21.66 -6.28
N ALA A 110 1.36 22.66 -5.75
CA ALA A 110 2.78 22.64 -5.41
C ALA A 110 3.01 23.53 -4.20
N ILE A 111 4.01 23.19 -3.40
CA ILE A 111 4.34 23.85 -2.14
C ILE A 111 5.84 24.07 -2.07
N SER A 112 6.24 25.28 -1.65
CA SER A 112 7.63 25.70 -1.48
C SER A 112 7.99 25.89 -0.02
N GLY A 113 9.20 25.52 0.37
CA GLY A 113 9.72 25.68 1.73
C GLY A 113 9.29 24.55 2.67
N GLN A 114 9.60 24.75 3.94
CA GLN A 114 9.27 23.84 5.05
C GLN A 114 8.90 24.70 6.28
N ILE A 115 8.27 24.09 7.27
CA ILE A 115 8.11 24.71 8.59
C ILE A 115 9.36 24.45 9.42
N ASP A 116 9.68 25.41 10.32
CA ASP A 116 10.86 25.33 11.18
C ASP A 116 10.55 25.22 12.68
N GLY A 117 9.26 25.10 13.03
CA GLY A 117 8.83 24.95 14.43
C GLY A 117 8.82 26.26 15.24
N ASP A 118 9.03 27.44 14.61
CA ASP A 118 9.02 28.72 15.31
C ASP A 118 7.69 29.02 16.03
N GLU A 119 7.74 29.70 17.16
CA GLU A 119 6.56 30.07 17.96
C GLU A 119 5.51 30.84 17.14
N SER A 120 5.93 31.57 16.11
CA SER A 120 5.02 32.32 15.24
C SER A 120 4.02 31.42 14.47
N LEU A 121 4.31 30.14 14.29
CA LEU A 121 3.39 29.18 13.65
C LEU A 121 2.18 28.85 14.52
N PHE A 122 2.25 29.11 15.82
CA PHE A 122 1.20 28.73 16.77
C PHE A 122 0.32 29.94 17.11
N SER A 123 -0.98 29.72 17.29
CA SER A 123 -1.93 30.77 17.64
C SER A 123 -1.93 31.12 19.14
N TYR A 124 -1.03 30.53 19.92
CA TYR A 124 -0.81 30.76 21.34
C TYR A 124 0.69 30.98 21.65
N ARG A 125 1.01 31.51 22.82
CA ARG A 125 2.40 31.70 23.27
C ARG A 125 2.91 30.44 23.99
N PHE A 126 4.13 30.00 23.71
CA PHE A 126 4.73 28.83 24.35
C PHE A 126 4.83 28.96 25.87
N ALA A 127 5.11 30.18 26.36
CA ALA A 127 5.16 30.46 27.79
C ALA A 127 3.80 30.34 28.51
N ASP A 128 2.68 30.59 27.80
CA ASP A 128 1.31 30.45 28.32
C ASP A 128 0.35 30.19 27.15
N PRO A 129 -0.12 28.92 26.98
CA PRO A 129 -1.02 28.55 25.89
C PRO A 129 -2.39 29.22 25.90
N THR A 130 -2.74 29.97 26.95
CA THR A 130 -3.98 30.76 27.01
C THR A 130 -3.84 32.13 26.36
N VAL A 131 -2.60 32.57 26.09
CA VAL A 131 -2.30 33.88 25.53
C VAL A 131 -2.26 33.80 24.01
N PHE A 132 -3.07 34.65 23.36
CA PHE A 132 -3.10 34.79 21.90
C PHE A 132 -1.74 35.23 21.34
N ASN A 133 -1.31 34.63 20.26
CA ASN A 133 -0.04 34.90 19.59
C ASN A 133 -0.26 35.65 18.28
N ASP A 134 0.17 36.92 18.22
CA ASP A 134 0.09 37.82 17.07
C ASP A 134 1.38 37.92 16.27
N LEU A 135 2.38 37.08 16.50
CA LEU A 135 3.59 37.02 15.69
C LEU A 135 3.27 36.60 14.26
N ASP A 136 3.90 37.22 13.30
CA ASP A 136 3.74 36.90 11.88
C ASP A 136 4.49 35.62 11.53
N SER A 137 3.80 34.61 11.01
CA SER A 137 4.38 33.31 10.67
C SER A 137 4.98 33.23 9.26
N ARG A 138 4.89 34.29 8.45
CA ARG A 138 5.27 34.24 7.03
C ARG A 138 6.70 33.76 6.77
N GLY A 139 7.66 34.08 7.63
CA GLY A 139 9.06 33.68 7.48
C GLY A 139 9.37 32.23 7.87
N HIS A 140 8.42 31.56 8.50
CA HIS A 140 8.61 30.27 9.19
C HIS A 140 7.70 29.16 8.64
N THR A 141 6.90 29.46 7.61
CA THR A 141 5.91 28.54 7.02
C THR A 141 6.19 28.29 5.54
N MET A 142 5.51 27.27 5.02
CA MET A 142 5.51 26.94 3.59
C MET A 142 4.63 27.92 2.80
N LEU A 143 4.89 27.98 1.49
CA LEU A 143 4.15 28.82 0.54
C LEU A 143 3.51 27.96 -0.55
N SER A 144 2.25 28.22 -0.87
CA SER A 144 1.57 27.63 -2.03
C SER A 144 2.16 28.20 -3.32
N VAL A 145 2.18 27.39 -4.39
CA VAL A 145 2.76 27.78 -5.68
C VAL A 145 1.75 27.56 -6.79
N VAL A 146 1.59 28.54 -7.65
CA VAL A 146 0.78 28.44 -8.87
C VAL A 146 1.46 27.50 -9.85
N THR A 147 0.75 26.49 -10.34
CA THR A 147 1.25 25.50 -11.31
C THR A 147 0.59 25.67 -12.67
N THR A 148 1.25 25.14 -13.71
CA THR A 148 0.61 24.93 -15.02
C THR A 148 -0.02 23.52 -15.06
N PRO A 149 -1.24 23.36 -15.59
CA PRO A 149 -1.82 22.04 -15.78
C PRO A 149 -1.19 21.25 -16.94
N TYR A 150 -0.44 21.96 -17.82
CA TYR A 150 0.09 21.35 -19.02
C TYR A 150 1.24 20.37 -18.71
N PHE A 151 1.13 19.18 -19.27
CA PHE A 151 2.18 18.16 -19.34
C PHE A 151 1.98 17.32 -20.61
N ASP A 152 3.06 16.98 -21.30
CA ASP A 152 2.98 16.13 -22.51
C ASP A 152 2.98 14.64 -22.13
N TRP A 153 1.78 14.10 -21.95
CA TRP A 153 1.57 12.69 -21.71
C TRP A 153 1.86 11.81 -22.96
N GLY A 154 1.90 12.39 -24.17
CA GLY A 154 2.16 11.66 -25.41
C GLY A 154 1.13 10.56 -25.65
N HIS A 155 1.57 9.30 -25.57
CA HIS A 155 0.72 8.11 -25.76
C HIS A 155 0.51 7.34 -24.45
N ASP A 156 0.70 7.98 -23.32
CA ASP A 156 0.51 7.35 -22.01
C ASP A 156 -0.87 6.70 -21.87
N ARG A 157 -0.90 5.51 -21.29
CA ARG A 157 -2.12 4.76 -20.98
C ARG A 157 -1.93 3.98 -19.70
N PRO A 158 -2.89 4.04 -18.76
CA PRO A 158 -2.89 3.19 -17.58
C PRO A 158 -2.80 1.70 -17.97
N PRO A 159 -1.97 0.89 -17.32
CA PRO A 159 -1.83 -0.55 -17.61
C PRO A 159 -3.14 -1.33 -17.40
N GLN A 160 -3.94 -0.98 -16.38
CA GLN A 160 -5.23 -1.59 -16.04
C GLN A 160 -5.16 -3.11 -15.75
N HIS A 161 -4.15 -3.54 -15.00
CA HIS A 161 -4.06 -4.93 -14.54
C HIS A 161 -5.25 -5.30 -13.67
N GLN A 162 -5.82 -6.48 -13.89
CA GLN A 162 -6.87 -7.00 -13.03
C GLN A 162 -6.29 -7.36 -11.67
N TYR A 163 -7.05 -7.19 -10.58
CA TYR A 163 -6.57 -7.51 -9.23
C TYR A 163 -5.97 -8.92 -9.09
N HIS A 164 -6.55 -9.94 -9.75
CA HIS A 164 -6.02 -11.31 -9.70
C HIS A 164 -4.69 -11.49 -10.45
N GLU A 165 -4.30 -10.54 -11.28
CA GLU A 165 -3.02 -10.51 -12.01
C GLU A 165 -2.00 -9.61 -11.33
N SER A 166 -2.44 -8.79 -10.36
CA SER A 166 -1.59 -7.81 -9.70
C SER A 166 -0.60 -8.46 -8.74
N ILE A 167 0.61 -7.92 -8.77
CA ILE A 167 1.69 -8.11 -7.79
C ILE A 167 2.05 -6.71 -7.32
N ILE A 168 1.67 -6.37 -6.08
CA ILE A 168 1.88 -5.04 -5.52
C ILE A 168 3.26 -5.00 -4.83
N TYR A 169 3.96 -3.89 -5.00
CA TYR A 169 5.24 -3.61 -4.35
C TYR A 169 5.12 -2.29 -3.60
N GLU A 170 4.96 -2.39 -2.28
CA GLU A 170 4.94 -1.23 -1.39
C GLU A 170 6.33 -0.64 -1.28
N MET A 171 6.50 0.66 -1.53
CA MET A 171 7.82 1.27 -1.54
C MET A 171 7.85 2.74 -1.13
N HIS A 172 8.99 3.14 -0.56
CA HIS A 172 9.30 4.50 -0.23
C HIS A 172 10.12 5.16 -1.35
N VAL A 173 9.71 6.33 -1.84
CA VAL A 173 10.38 7.04 -2.96
C VAL A 173 11.89 7.20 -2.71
N LYS A 174 12.27 7.73 -1.54
CA LYS A 174 13.66 7.95 -1.18
C LYS A 174 14.37 6.65 -0.81
N GLY A 175 13.76 5.84 0.05
CA GLY A 175 14.39 4.66 0.62
C GLY A 175 14.80 3.60 -0.37
N LEU A 176 14.04 3.42 -1.46
CA LEU A 176 14.38 2.45 -2.50
C LEU A 176 15.61 2.89 -3.31
N THR A 177 15.80 4.17 -3.55
CA THR A 177 16.71 4.68 -4.58
C THR A 177 17.97 5.35 -4.06
N MET A 178 17.98 5.74 -2.77
CA MET A 178 19.01 6.62 -2.20
C MET A 178 20.42 6.06 -2.27
N THR A 179 20.58 4.73 -2.16
CA THR A 179 21.91 4.08 -2.21
C THR A 179 22.18 3.34 -3.52
N HIS A 180 21.28 3.45 -4.52
CA HIS A 180 21.40 2.67 -5.75
C HIS A 180 22.59 3.13 -6.61
N PRO A 181 23.58 2.24 -6.89
CA PRO A 181 24.83 2.65 -7.55
C PRO A 181 24.64 3.07 -9.03
N GLY A 182 23.58 2.63 -9.67
CA GLY A 182 23.27 2.95 -11.07
C GLY A 182 22.46 4.23 -11.26
N ILE A 183 22.12 4.95 -10.18
CA ILE A 183 21.36 6.21 -10.23
C ILE A 183 22.34 7.38 -9.96
N PRO A 184 22.33 8.45 -10.78
CA PRO A 184 23.13 9.65 -10.53
C PRO A 184 22.83 10.27 -9.15
N ASP A 185 23.85 10.75 -8.47
CA ASP A 185 23.75 11.25 -7.09
C ASP A 185 22.76 12.41 -6.93
N ASP A 186 22.63 13.25 -7.96
CA ASP A 186 21.78 14.45 -7.98
C ASP A 186 20.29 14.16 -8.11
N VAL A 187 19.93 12.92 -8.47
CA VAL A 187 18.51 12.49 -8.58
C VAL A 187 18.13 11.40 -7.59
N ARG A 188 19.08 10.83 -6.83
CA ARG A 188 18.78 9.81 -5.81
C ARG A 188 17.75 10.32 -4.81
N GLY A 189 16.84 9.45 -4.40
CA GLY A 189 15.81 9.77 -3.43
C GLY A 189 14.66 10.61 -3.96
N SER A 190 14.58 10.85 -5.28
CA SER A 190 13.56 11.67 -5.91
C SER A 190 12.57 10.88 -6.77
N TYR A 191 11.51 11.55 -7.25
CA TYR A 191 10.59 10.98 -8.23
C TYR A 191 11.32 10.60 -9.53
N ALA A 192 12.30 11.40 -9.97
CA ALA A 192 13.11 11.09 -11.15
C ALA A 192 13.92 9.81 -10.98
N ALA A 193 14.34 9.49 -9.76
CA ALA A 193 15.04 8.24 -9.46
C ALA A 193 14.12 7.02 -9.61
N ILE A 194 12.86 7.11 -9.18
CA ILE A 194 11.88 6.02 -9.37
C ILE A 194 11.60 5.80 -10.86
N GLY A 195 11.46 6.87 -11.64
CA GLY A 195 11.31 6.79 -13.11
C GLY A 195 12.57 6.38 -13.86
N HIS A 196 13.70 6.15 -13.18
CA HIS A 196 14.96 5.79 -13.84
C HIS A 196 14.92 4.36 -14.37
N PRO A 197 15.48 4.07 -15.58
CA PRO A 197 15.44 2.74 -16.20
C PRO A 197 15.89 1.59 -15.30
N VAL A 198 16.91 1.78 -14.46
CA VAL A 198 17.41 0.70 -13.58
C VAL A 198 16.38 0.26 -12.53
N ILE A 199 15.49 1.15 -12.07
CA ILE A 199 14.41 0.81 -11.15
C ILE A 199 13.27 0.14 -11.91
N ILE A 200 12.90 0.66 -13.08
CA ILE A 200 11.91 0.04 -13.95
C ILE A 200 12.33 -1.40 -14.32
N ASP A 201 13.60 -1.59 -14.70
CA ASP A 201 14.16 -2.91 -15.03
C ASP A 201 14.15 -3.85 -13.82
N HIS A 202 14.45 -3.35 -12.61
CA HIS A 202 14.37 -4.16 -11.39
C HIS A 202 12.93 -4.63 -11.15
N LEU A 203 11.96 -3.71 -11.12
CA LEU A 203 10.55 -4.02 -10.85
C LEU A 203 9.95 -4.97 -11.91
N THR A 204 10.23 -4.73 -13.19
CA THR A 204 9.75 -5.59 -14.27
C THR A 204 10.40 -6.97 -14.27
N SER A 205 11.71 -7.07 -13.98
CA SER A 205 12.43 -8.34 -13.84
C SER A 205 11.96 -9.15 -12.64
N LEU A 206 11.58 -8.47 -11.55
CA LEU A 206 10.96 -9.10 -10.38
C LEU A 206 9.55 -9.61 -10.71
N GLY A 207 8.87 -8.97 -11.66
CA GLY A 207 7.51 -9.31 -12.08
C GLY A 207 6.42 -8.49 -11.42
N VAL A 208 6.77 -7.38 -10.77
CA VAL A 208 5.84 -6.38 -10.20
C VAL A 208 4.92 -5.82 -11.28
N THR A 209 3.67 -5.57 -10.95
CA THR A 209 2.67 -4.96 -11.85
C THR A 209 2.10 -3.67 -11.31
N ALA A 210 2.28 -3.38 -10.04
CA ALA A 210 1.85 -2.14 -9.40
C ALA A 210 2.81 -1.76 -8.28
N VAL A 211 3.17 -0.49 -8.20
CA VAL A 211 3.86 0.07 -7.03
C VAL A 211 2.83 0.78 -6.14
N GLU A 212 2.95 0.57 -4.82
CA GLU A 212 2.20 1.32 -3.81
C GLU A 212 3.19 2.24 -3.10
N LEU A 213 3.09 3.54 -3.39
CA LEU A 213 4.01 4.54 -2.85
C LEU A 213 3.56 4.96 -1.45
N LEU A 214 4.44 4.86 -0.45
CA LEU A 214 4.24 5.52 0.84
C LEU A 214 3.89 7.00 0.61
N PRO A 215 3.29 7.71 1.60
CA PRO A 215 2.70 9.01 1.36
C PRO A 215 3.58 9.98 0.56
N VAL A 216 3.05 10.42 -0.57
CA VAL A 216 3.68 11.41 -1.47
C VAL A 216 2.92 12.74 -1.50
N HIS A 217 1.80 12.86 -0.80
CA HIS A 217 1.20 14.16 -0.54
C HIS A 217 2.14 15.00 0.31
N GLN A 218 2.12 16.34 0.15
CA GLN A 218 2.97 17.19 0.96
C GLN A 218 2.72 16.96 2.44
N PHE A 219 3.75 16.56 3.17
CA PHE A 219 3.74 16.37 4.61
C PHE A 219 4.78 17.28 5.28
N VAL A 220 4.75 17.33 6.61
CA VAL A 220 5.68 18.11 7.41
C VAL A 220 6.37 17.25 8.46
N ASN A 221 7.55 17.69 8.89
CA ASN A 221 8.22 17.07 10.01
C ASN A 221 7.54 17.47 11.32
N ASP A 222 7.43 16.54 12.23
CA ASP A 222 6.95 16.79 13.59
C ASP A 222 8.00 17.58 14.37
N SER A 223 7.58 18.58 15.15
CA SER A 223 8.51 19.44 15.89
C SER A 223 9.39 18.64 16.87
N HIS A 224 8.82 17.61 17.52
CA HIS A 224 9.59 16.76 18.44
C HIS A 224 10.70 15.95 17.74
N LEU A 225 10.52 15.60 16.46
CA LEU A 225 11.55 14.94 15.66
C LEU A 225 12.66 15.93 15.27
N VAL A 226 12.26 17.14 14.84
CA VAL A 226 13.21 18.21 14.48
C VAL A 226 14.09 18.56 15.68
N ASP A 227 13.53 18.68 16.88
CA ASP A 227 14.25 18.96 18.12
C ASP A 227 15.31 17.86 18.45
N GLN A 228 15.11 16.63 17.98
CA GLN A 228 16.03 15.51 18.13
C GLN A 228 16.98 15.34 16.93
N GLY A 229 16.88 16.18 15.90
CA GLY A 229 17.63 16.06 14.65
C GLY A 229 17.17 14.92 13.74
N LEU A 230 15.93 14.44 13.95
CA LEU A 230 15.25 13.46 13.15
C LEU A 230 14.26 14.13 12.18
N SER A 231 13.72 13.37 11.24
CA SER A 231 12.71 13.83 10.29
C SER A 231 11.63 12.77 10.07
N ASN A 232 10.42 13.18 9.75
CA ASN A 232 9.36 12.25 9.38
C ASN A 232 9.74 11.61 8.03
N TYR A 233 10.08 10.32 8.07
CA TYR A 233 10.50 9.56 6.89
C TYR A 233 9.31 8.94 6.15
N TRP A 234 8.33 8.39 6.86
CA TRP A 234 7.19 7.72 6.19
C TRP A 234 6.23 8.67 5.49
N GLY A 235 6.03 9.88 6.06
CA GLY A 235 5.16 10.88 5.47
C GLY A 235 3.71 10.89 5.96
N TYR A 236 3.34 10.14 7.00
CA TYR A 236 1.98 10.12 7.57
C TYR A 236 1.65 11.35 8.41
N ASN A 237 2.06 12.52 7.96
CA ASN A 237 1.80 13.83 8.58
C ASN A 237 1.44 14.86 7.51
N THR A 238 0.41 14.57 6.74
CA THR A 238 0.02 15.30 5.53
C THR A 238 -0.59 16.66 5.84
N ILE A 239 -0.29 17.64 4.98
CA ILE A 239 -0.89 18.99 5.01
C ILE A 239 -1.43 19.43 3.64
N GLY A 240 -0.82 18.98 2.54
CA GLY A 240 -1.20 19.39 1.18
C GLY A 240 -1.69 18.21 0.35
N PHE A 241 -3.02 18.01 0.26
CA PHE A 241 -3.64 16.84 -0.37
C PHE A 241 -3.52 16.79 -1.90
N LEU A 242 -3.18 17.90 -2.56
CA LEU A 242 -3.06 17.97 -4.02
C LEU A 242 -1.61 18.22 -4.48
N ALA A 243 -0.67 18.42 -3.56
CA ALA A 243 0.72 18.70 -3.90
C ALA A 243 1.61 17.48 -3.67
N PRO A 244 2.43 17.06 -4.66
CA PRO A 244 3.51 16.11 -4.41
C PRO A 244 4.46 16.65 -3.34
N HIS A 245 5.02 15.78 -2.49
CA HIS A 245 5.96 16.18 -1.45
C HIS A 245 7.21 16.82 -2.07
N ASN A 246 7.52 18.05 -1.68
CA ASN A 246 8.60 18.83 -2.26
C ASN A 246 10.00 18.27 -1.97
N GLY A 247 10.15 17.49 -0.89
CA GLY A 247 11.41 16.82 -0.55
C GLY A 247 11.81 15.67 -1.46
N TYR A 248 10.90 15.22 -2.35
CA TYR A 248 11.19 14.16 -3.32
C TYR A 248 11.40 14.67 -4.75
N THR A 249 11.59 15.98 -4.93
CA THR A 249 11.95 16.58 -6.23
C THR A 249 13.46 16.72 -6.38
N SER A 250 13.99 16.37 -7.55
CA SER A 250 15.41 16.51 -7.87
C SER A 250 15.79 17.93 -8.28
N GLY A 251 14.82 18.71 -8.76
CA GLY A 251 15.03 20.05 -9.28
C GLY A 251 14.93 21.15 -8.23
N LEU A 252 15.64 22.27 -8.46
CA LEU A 252 15.56 23.49 -7.63
C LEU A 252 14.32 24.34 -7.94
N ASP A 253 13.67 24.11 -9.09
CA ASP A 253 12.49 24.88 -9.50
C ASP A 253 11.21 24.25 -8.95
N VAL A 254 10.62 24.93 -8.01
CA VAL A 254 9.39 24.51 -7.31
C VAL A 254 8.22 24.27 -8.28
N SER A 255 8.19 24.96 -9.43
CA SER A 255 7.16 24.76 -10.45
C SER A 255 7.24 23.40 -11.15
N GLN A 256 8.36 22.68 -11.02
CA GLN A 256 8.61 21.39 -11.65
C GLN A 256 8.15 20.19 -10.82
N GLN A 257 7.71 20.37 -9.57
CA GLN A 257 7.28 19.26 -8.70
C GLN A 257 6.24 18.35 -9.38
N THR A 258 5.17 18.93 -9.89
CA THR A 258 4.12 18.18 -10.59
C THR A 258 4.61 17.56 -11.89
N THR A 259 5.52 18.21 -12.59
CA THR A 259 6.11 17.73 -13.85
C THR A 259 6.98 16.50 -13.61
N GLU A 260 7.81 16.52 -12.58
CA GLU A 260 8.69 15.39 -12.24
C GLU A 260 7.88 14.17 -11.78
N PHE A 261 6.86 14.37 -10.95
CA PHE A 261 5.94 13.30 -10.55
C PHE A 261 5.22 12.69 -11.78
N LYS A 262 4.66 13.53 -12.66
CA LYS A 262 4.02 13.07 -13.91
C LYS A 262 4.98 12.28 -14.81
N ALA A 263 6.25 12.70 -14.90
CA ALA A 263 7.27 12.00 -15.65
C ALA A 263 7.58 10.62 -15.04
N MET A 264 7.63 10.50 -13.71
CA MET A 264 7.76 9.22 -13.01
C MET A 264 6.61 8.28 -13.35
N VAL A 265 5.35 8.73 -13.21
CA VAL A 265 4.15 7.91 -13.53
C VAL A 265 4.21 7.43 -14.98
N LYS A 266 4.50 8.33 -15.92
CA LYS A 266 4.64 7.98 -17.35
C LYS A 266 5.70 6.90 -17.57
N SER A 267 6.85 6.99 -16.91
CA SER A 267 7.94 6.00 -17.03
C SER A 267 7.52 4.63 -16.45
N LEU A 268 6.77 4.61 -15.34
CA LEU A 268 6.24 3.38 -14.75
C LEU A 268 5.21 2.73 -15.67
N HIS A 269 4.29 3.50 -16.26
CA HIS A 269 3.32 3.02 -17.25
C HIS A 269 4.01 2.45 -18.52
N GLU A 270 5.09 3.08 -18.99
CA GLU A 270 5.90 2.54 -20.10
C GLU A 270 6.54 1.18 -19.75
N GLY A 271 6.78 0.93 -18.44
CA GLY A 271 7.21 -0.37 -17.90
C GLY A 271 6.06 -1.33 -17.59
N ASP A 272 4.81 -1.03 -17.96
CA ASP A 272 3.60 -1.80 -17.64
C ASP A 272 3.38 -1.95 -16.11
N ILE A 273 3.69 -0.89 -15.34
CA ILE A 273 3.57 -0.83 -13.89
C ILE A 273 2.57 0.27 -13.49
N GLU A 274 1.53 -0.10 -12.76
CA GLU A 274 0.55 0.82 -12.18
C GLU A 274 1.11 1.56 -10.96
N VAL A 275 0.57 2.74 -10.69
CA VAL A 275 0.95 3.58 -9.54
C VAL A 275 -0.24 3.72 -8.58
N ILE A 276 -0.08 3.22 -7.36
CA ILE A 276 -1.03 3.34 -6.27
C ILE A 276 -0.43 4.30 -5.24
N LEU A 277 -1.23 5.24 -4.73
CA LEU A 277 -0.78 6.16 -3.69
C LEU A 277 -1.34 5.76 -2.33
N ASP A 278 -0.48 5.73 -1.33
CA ASP A 278 -0.92 5.73 0.06
C ASP A 278 -1.33 7.14 0.46
N VAL A 279 -2.60 7.31 0.85
CA VAL A 279 -3.22 8.62 1.08
C VAL A 279 -3.77 8.75 2.50
N VAL A 280 -3.42 9.86 3.14
CA VAL A 280 -3.77 10.17 4.51
C VAL A 280 -4.82 11.29 4.53
N TYR A 281 -6.10 10.92 4.46
CA TYR A 281 -7.21 11.88 4.52
C TYR A 281 -7.92 11.89 5.88
N ASN A 282 -7.49 11.07 6.80
CA ASN A 282 -8.16 10.92 8.10
C ASN A 282 -7.76 12.01 9.09
N HIS A 283 -6.56 12.60 8.99
CA HIS A 283 -6.03 13.66 9.83
C HIS A 283 -5.12 14.61 9.06
N THR A 284 -4.61 15.64 9.72
CA THR A 284 -3.62 16.58 9.16
C THR A 284 -2.48 16.84 10.13
N ALA A 285 -1.37 17.37 9.59
CA ALA A 285 -0.17 17.76 10.34
C ALA A 285 -0.39 18.91 11.34
N GLU A 286 -1.57 19.50 11.44
CA GLU A 286 -1.85 20.53 12.44
C GLU A 286 -2.02 19.97 13.86
N GLY A 287 -2.06 18.62 14.04
CA GLY A 287 -2.08 17.95 15.34
C GLY A 287 -3.29 18.35 16.21
N ASN A 288 -3.14 18.25 17.54
CA ASN A 288 -4.18 18.62 18.51
C ASN A 288 -4.28 20.15 18.70
N GLU A 289 -5.01 20.62 19.71
CA GLU A 289 -5.21 22.06 20.03
C GLU A 289 -3.92 22.84 20.28
N LEU A 290 -2.82 22.17 20.56
CA LEU A 290 -1.49 22.73 20.77
C LEU A 290 -0.60 22.64 19.51
N GLY A 291 -1.12 22.14 18.41
CA GLY A 291 -0.37 22.11 17.14
C GLY A 291 -0.31 23.46 16.41
N PRO A 292 0.45 23.53 15.31
CA PRO A 292 0.62 24.76 14.54
C PRO A 292 -0.65 25.15 13.79
N THR A 293 -0.72 26.41 13.35
CA THR A 293 -1.78 26.97 12.50
C THR A 293 -1.16 27.33 11.16
N ILE A 294 -1.25 26.40 10.19
CA ILE A 294 -0.54 26.49 8.91
C ILE A 294 -1.45 26.41 7.67
N ALA A 295 -2.69 25.90 7.84
CA ALA A 295 -3.66 25.78 6.76
C ALA A 295 -5.11 25.79 7.31
N PHE A 296 -5.74 24.62 7.41
CA PHE A 296 -7.16 24.36 7.70
C PHE A 296 -7.66 25.03 8.98
N ARG A 297 -6.89 24.94 10.05
CA ARG A 297 -7.20 25.47 11.37
C ARG A 297 -7.41 26.97 11.36
N GLY A 298 -6.54 27.70 10.64
CA GLY A 298 -6.58 29.13 10.52
C GLY A 298 -7.65 29.62 9.54
N ILE A 299 -8.05 28.78 8.58
CA ILE A 299 -9.05 29.10 7.55
C ILE A 299 -10.46 28.90 8.11
N ASP A 300 -10.79 27.70 8.60
CA ASP A 300 -12.08 27.38 9.22
C ASP A 300 -12.00 26.11 10.05
N ASN A 301 -11.56 26.24 11.28
CA ASN A 301 -11.30 25.10 12.16
C ASN A 301 -12.52 24.18 12.34
N ALA A 302 -13.71 24.73 12.54
CA ALA A 302 -14.91 23.97 12.84
C ALA A 302 -15.53 23.28 11.60
N ALA A 303 -15.20 23.77 10.40
CA ALA A 303 -15.63 23.15 9.15
C ALA A 303 -14.74 21.95 8.78
N TYR A 304 -13.44 22.07 9.02
CA TYR A 304 -12.48 21.01 8.62
C TYR A 304 -12.30 19.92 9.68
N TYR A 305 -12.31 20.25 10.98
CA TYR A 305 -11.97 19.29 12.03
C TYR A 305 -13.19 18.82 12.82
N ARG A 306 -13.13 17.55 13.22
CA ARG A 306 -14.08 16.97 14.14
C ARG A 306 -13.75 17.40 15.56
N LEU A 307 -14.59 18.21 16.17
CA LEU A 307 -14.42 18.75 17.50
C LEU A 307 -15.20 17.92 18.53
N VAL A 308 -14.72 17.93 19.79
CA VAL A 308 -15.38 17.23 20.91
C VAL A 308 -16.67 17.97 21.28
N ASP A 309 -17.80 17.27 21.31
CA ASP A 309 -19.09 17.81 21.72
C ASP A 309 -19.02 18.33 23.17
N GLY A 310 -19.45 19.60 23.38
CA GLY A 310 -19.41 20.25 24.69
C GLY A 310 -18.04 20.78 25.14
N ALA A 311 -16.96 20.48 24.37
CA ALA A 311 -15.60 20.94 24.63
C ALA A 311 -14.87 21.23 23.32
N LYS A 312 -15.42 22.11 22.48
CA LYS A 312 -15.00 22.36 21.09
C LYS A 312 -13.57 22.90 20.93
N GLN A 313 -12.90 23.24 22.02
CA GLN A 313 -11.47 23.57 22.01
C GLN A 313 -10.60 22.35 21.74
N HIS A 314 -11.11 21.13 21.93
CA HIS A 314 -10.41 19.86 21.70
C HIS A 314 -10.91 19.16 20.46
N TYR A 315 -10.03 18.35 19.85
CA TYR A 315 -10.35 17.55 18.66
C TYR A 315 -10.75 16.13 19.06
N TYR A 316 -11.70 15.57 18.34
CA TYR A 316 -11.99 14.14 18.42
C TYR A 316 -10.94 13.39 17.60
N ASP A 317 -10.25 12.46 18.24
CA ASP A 317 -9.13 11.74 17.62
C ASP A 317 -9.35 10.23 17.68
N THR A 318 -9.33 9.58 16.51
CA THR A 318 -9.32 8.12 16.32
C THR A 318 -8.08 7.67 15.57
N THR A 319 -7.13 8.57 15.33
CA THR A 319 -5.94 8.34 14.53
C THR A 319 -4.66 8.22 15.35
N GLY A 320 -4.66 8.75 16.59
CA GLY A 320 -3.48 8.82 17.44
C GLY A 320 -2.57 10.02 17.13
N THR A 321 -2.95 10.88 16.17
CA THR A 321 -2.13 12.03 15.73
C THR A 321 -2.61 13.37 16.28
N GLY A 322 -3.73 13.36 17.01
CA GLY A 322 -4.27 14.53 17.70
C GLY A 322 -5.48 15.18 17.03
N ASN A 323 -5.85 14.81 15.80
CA ASN A 323 -7.06 15.30 15.15
C ASN A 323 -7.66 14.27 14.20
N SER A 324 -8.93 14.49 13.83
CA SER A 324 -9.59 13.82 12.72
C SER A 324 -10.33 14.85 11.87
N LEU A 325 -10.35 14.68 10.57
CA LEU A 325 -11.14 15.52 9.67
C LEU A 325 -12.65 15.23 9.81
N LEU A 326 -13.47 16.26 9.57
CA LEU A 326 -14.93 16.20 9.70
C LEU A 326 -15.57 15.63 8.42
N MET A 327 -15.59 14.30 8.25
CA MET A 327 -16.14 13.60 7.08
C MET A 327 -17.63 13.89 6.80
N ARG A 328 -18.35 14.53 7.73
CA ARG A 328 -19.75 14.94 7.56
C ARG A 328 -19.89 16.33 6.93
N ASN A 329 -18.81 17.12 6.85
CA ASN A 329 -18.84 18.41 6.20
C ASN A 329 -18.73 18.22 4.68
N PRO A 330 -19.67 18.77 3.88
CA PRO A 330 -19.65 18.60 2.42
C PRO A 330 -18.38 19.19 1.77
N HIS A 331 -17.79 20.25 2.32
CA HIS A 331 -16.56 20.85 1.78
C HIS A 331 -15.31 20.02 2.09
N VAL A 332 -15.28 19.27 3.22
CA VAL A 332 -14.23 18.29 3.48
C VAL A 332 -14.33 17.11 2.49
N LEU A 333 -15.54 16.58 2.29
CA LEU A 333 -15.77 15.55 1.27
C LEU A 333 -15.43 16.06 -0.14
N GLN A 334 -15.79 17.31 -0.47
CA GLN A 334 -15.43 17.92 -1.74
C GLN A 334 -13.90 17.98 -1.92
N LEU A 335 -13.17 18.46 -0.92
CA LEU A 335 -11.71 18.53 -0.96
C LEU A 335 -11.09 17.15 -1.24
N ILE A 336 -11.55 16.11 -0.54
CA ILE A 336 -11.06 14.75 -0.74
C ILE A 336 -11.39 14.25 -2.15
N MET A 337 -12.61 14.40 -2.61
CA MET A 337 -13.03 13.98 -3.95
C MET A 337 -12.32 14.73 -5.06
N ASP A 338 -12.12 16.03 -4.90
CA ASP A 338 -11.37 16.85 -5.86
C ASP A 338 -9.88 16.45 -5.88
N SER A 339 -9.31 16.13 -4.71
CA SER A 339 -7.95 15.58 -4.61
C SER A 339 -7.84 14.22 -5.33
N LEU A 340 -8.71 13.26 -5.03
CA LEU A 340 -8.69 11.94 -5.67
C LEU A 340 -8.83 12.05 -7.20
N ARG A 341 -9.79 12.87 -7.69
CA ARG A 341 -9.96 13.10 -9.13
C ARG A 341 -8.73 13.78 -9.76
N TYR A 342 -8.12 14.72 -9.06
CA TYR A 342 -6.88 15.37 -9.52
C TYR A 342 -5.76 14.35 -9.71
N TRP A 343 -5.54 13.47 -8.73
CA TRP A 343 -4.51 12.45 -8.82
C TRP A 343 -4.77 11.44 -9.95
N VAL A 344 -6.03 11.09 -10.23
CA VAL A 344 -6.37 10.19 -11.34
C VAL A 344 -6.33 10.89 -12.70
N LEU A 345 -6.96 12.07 -12.83
CA LEU A 345 -7.18 12.72 -14.12
C LEU A 345 -6.01 13.58 -14.59
N GLU A 346 -5.26 14.18 -13.64
CA GLU A 346 -4.15 15.09 -13.93
C GLU A 346 -2.79 14.43 -13.73
N MET A 347 -2.68 13.56 -12.72
CA MET A 347 -1.42 12.92 -12.34
C MET A 347 -1.32 11.47 -12.82
N HIS A 348 -2.42 10.92 -13.39
CA HIS A 348 -2.55 9.59 -14.00
C HIS A 348 -2.26 8.42 -13.05
N VAL A 349 -2.56 8.53 -11.75
CA VAL A 349 -2.42 7.40 -10.83
C VAL A 349 -3.53 6.36 -11.01
N ASP A 350 -3.26 5.10 -10.71
CA ASP A 350 -4.11 3.94 -10.98
C ASP A 350 -4.89 3.45 -9.77
N GLY A 351 -4.62 4.02 -8.60
CA GLY A 351 -5.31 3.62 -7.38
C GLY A 351 -4.84 4.33 -6.12
N PHE A 352 -5.49 3.97 -5.02
CA PHE A 352 -5.22 4.52 -3.71
C PHE A 352 -5.28 3.44 -2.63
N ARG A 353 -4.34 3.51 -1.68
CA ARG A 353 -4.46 2.86 -0.37
C ARG A 353 -4.80 3.94 0.65
N PHE A 354 -5.89 3.76 1.37
CA PHE A 354 -6.36 4.74 2.36
C PHE A 354 -5.89 4.35 3.74
N ASP A 355 -5.04 5.21 4.31
CA ASP A 355 -4.56 5.11 5.67
C ASP A 355 -5.73 5.22 6.66
N LEU A 356 -5.75 4.35 7.69
CA LEU A 356 -6.78 4.29 8.72
C LEU A 356 -8.20 4.47 8.14
N ALA A 357 -8.55 3.73 7.09
CA ALA A 357 -9.76 3.93 6.31
C ALA A 357 -11.06 3.78 7.14
N ALA A 358 -11.01 3.09 8.28
CA ALA A 358 -12.13 3.01 9.21
C ALA A 358 -12.50 4.40 9.79
N THR A 359 -11.53 5.28 10.05
CA THR A 359 -11.77 6.66 10.49
C THR A 359 -12.58 7.47 9.49
N LEU A 360 -12.34 7.30 8.19
CA LEU A 360 -13.05 8.00 7.12
C LEU A 360 -14.53 7.59 7.02
N ALA A 361 -14.84 6.38 7.48
CA ALA A 361 -16.19 5.82 7.50
C ALA A 361 -16.99 6.14 8.77
N ARG A 362 -16.39 6.82 9.75
CA ARG A 362 -17.07 7.16 11.01
C ARG A 362 -18.00 8.36 10.85
N GLN A 363 -19.31 8.12 10.90
CA GLN A 363 -20.30 9.21 10.88
C GLN A 363 -20.46 9.90 12.24
N PHE A 364 -20.58 9.10 13.32
CA PHE A 364 -20.62 9.58 14.71
C PHE A 364 -19.47 8.95 15.47
N HIS A 365 -19.69 7.80 16.10
CA HIS A 365 -18.67 7.06 16.84
C HIS A 365 -18.37 5.71 16.18
N GLU A 366 -19.37 5.12 15.50
CA GLU A 366 -19.28 3.83 14.86
C GLU A 366 -18.88 3.95 13.39
N VAL A 367 -18.17 2.92 12.89
CA VAL A 367 -17.86 2.79 11.46
C VAL A 367 -19.13 2.39 10.72
N ASP A 368 -19.51 3.17 9.70
CA ASP A 368 -20.72 2.96 8.91
C ASP A 368 -20.37 2.63 7.45
N LYS A 369 -20.75 1.42 7.01
CA LYS A 369 -20.57 0.95 5.63
C LYS A 369 -21.36 1.78 4.60
N LEU A 370 -22.39 2.50 5.04
CA LEU A 370 -23.22 3.40 4.24
C LEU A 370 -22.88 4.86 4.53
N SER A 371 -21.65 5.13 4.96
CA SER A 371 -21.19 6.50 5.16
C SER A 371 -21.18 7.26 3.82
N ALA A 372 -21.38 8.57 3.91
CA ALA A 372 -21.32 9.46 2.73
C ALA A 372 -19.99 9.32 1.96
N PHE A 373 -18.89 9.05 2.66
CA PHE A 373 -17.58 8.82 2.07
C PHE A 373 -17.61 7.63 1.11
N PHE A 374 -18.11 6.46 1.55
CA PHE A 374 -18.18 5.29 0.70
C PHE A 374 -19.18 5.44 -0.45
N ASP A 375 -20.34 6.02 -0.17
CA ASP A 375 -21.38 6.23 -1.19
C ASP A 375 -20.90 7.14 -2.33
N ILE A 376 -20.20 8.23 -1.99
CA ILE A 376 -19.68 9.16 -2.98
C ILE A 376 -18.58 8.52 -3.82
N ILE A 377 -17.65 7.75 -3.22
CA ILE A 377 -16.60 7.05 -3.94
C ILE A 377 -17.19 5.98 -4.87
N GLN A 378 -18.12 5.17 -4.38
CA GLN A 378 -18.69 4.07 -5.15
C GLN A 378 -19.47 4.54 -6.38
N GLN A 379 -20.11 5.68 -6.32
CA GLN A 379 -20.89 6.22 -7.44
C GLN A 379 -20.10 7.16 -8.36
N ASP A 380 -18.88 7.56 -7.97
CA ASP A 380 -18.04 8.44 -8.78
C ASP A 380 -17.54 7.72 -10.05
N PRO A 381 -17.78 8.27 -11.24
CA PRO A 381 -17.44 7.58 -12.50
C PRO A 381 -15.93 7.47 -12.77
N VAL A 382 -15.10 8.21 -12.05
CA VAL A 382 -13.64 8.19 -12.15
C VAL A 382 -13.06 7.29 -11.06
N ILE A 383 -13.34 7.62 -9.81
CA ILE A 383 -12.71 6.97 -8.66
C ILE A 383 -13.15 5.51 -8.49
N SER A 384 -14.39 5.17 -8.85
CA SER A 384 -14.86 3.77 -8.81
C SER A 384 -14.18 2.85 -9.83
N GLN A 385 -13.38 3.38 -10.77
CA GLN A 385 -12.71 2.62 -11.81
C GLN A 385 -11.24 2.31 -11.52
N VAL A 386 -10.64 2.94 -10.50
CA VAL A 386 -9.26 2.70 -10.09
C VAL A 386 -9.19 1.72 -8.90
N LYS A 387 -7.99 1.25 -8.57
CA LYS A 387 -7.79 0.37 -7.41
C LYS A 387 -8.07 1.11 -6.10
N LEU A 388 -8.91 0.53 -5.25
CA LEU A 388 -9.27 1.05 -3.94
C LEU A 388 -8.87 0.02 -2.88
N ILE A 389 -7.87 0.37 -2.07
CA ILE A 389 -7.32 -0.47 -1.02
C ILE A 389 -7.58 0.23 0.32
N ALA A 390 -8.12 -0.48 1.28
CA ALA A 390 -8.31 0.04 2.63
C ALA A 390 -7.27 -0.55 3.59
N GLU A 391 -6.72 0.30 4.45
CA GLU A 391 -6.24 -0.14 5.73
C GLU A 391 -7.48 -0.26 6.65
N PRO A 392 -7.95 -1.48 6.95
CA PRO A 392 -9.29 -1.68 7.50
C PRO A 392 -9.33 -1.60 9.02
N TRP A 393 -8.60 -0.66 9.64
CA TRP A 393 -8.62 -0.40 11.08
C TRP A 393 -8.39 1.07 11.41
N ASP A 394 -8.62 1.42 12.67
CA ASP A 394 -8.22 2.67 13.34
C ASP A 394 -8.08 2.42 14.86
N LEU A 395 -7.70 3.44 15.63
CA LEU A 395 -7.47 3.34 17.07
C LEU A 395 -8.74 3.52 17.92
N GLY A 396 -9.87 3.83 17.31
CA GLY A 396 -11.13 4.01 18.03
C GLY A 396 -11.83 2.70 18.38
N ASP A 397 -12.82 2.76 19.26
CA ASP A 397 -13.63 1.60 19.61
C ASP A 397 -14.28 0.97 18.37
N GLY A 398 -14.19 -0.36 18.24
CA GLY A 398 -14.69 -1.09 17.07
C GLY A 398 -13.93 -0.76 15.78
N GLY A 399 -12.69 -0.23 15.86
CA GLY A 399 -11.92 0.21 14.70
C GLY A 399 -11.45 -0.91 13.78
N TYR A 400 -11.28 -2.15 14.26
CA TYR A 400 -10.83 -3.27 13.43
C TYR A 400 -11.97 -3.81 12.55
N GLN A 401 -11.92 -3.53 11.23
CA GLN A 401 -13.00 -3.73 10.27
C GLN A 401 -12.66 -4.69 9.10
N VAL A 402 -11.65 -5.54 9.26
CA VAL A 402 -11.29 -6.53 8.22
C VAL A 402 -12.48 -7.40 7.84
N GLY A 403 -12.82 -7.45 6.55
CA GLY A 403 -14.00 -8.13 6.00
C GLY A 403 -15.26 -7.27 5.92
N ASN A 404 -15.21 -6.02 6.38
CA ASN A 404 -16.40 -5.16 6.54
C ASN A 404 -16.50 -4.01 5.52
N PHE A 405 -15.56 -3.83 4.61
CA PHE A 405 -15.62 -2.78 3.60
C PHE A 405 -16.59 -3.11 2.44
N PRO A 406 -17.07 -2.10 1.68
CA PRO A 406 -17.98 -2.32 0.56
C PRO A 406 -17.36 -3.12 -0.59
N PRO A 407 -18.18 -3.65 -1.54
CA PRO A 407 -17.72 -4.60 -2.57
C PRO A 407 -16.61 -4.12 -3.51
N LEU A 408 -16.50 -2.82 -3.78
CA LEU A 408 -15.43 -2.27 -4.66
C LEU A 408 -14.06 -2.22 -3.98
N TRP A 409 -14.00 -2.31 -2.65
CA TRP A 409 -12.80 -2.17 -1.88
C TRP A 409 -12.06 -3.49 -1.72
N THR A 410 -10.74 -3.43 -1.81
CA THR A 410 -9.85 -4.46 -1.29
C THR A 410 -9.29 -4.01 0.06
N GLU A 411 -8.79 -4.92 0.85
CA GLU A 411 -8.34 -4.65 2.21
C GLU A 411 -6.98 -5.26 2.48
N TRP A 412 -6.12 -4.55 3.17
CA TRP A 412 -4.95 -5.14 3.82
C TRP A 412 -5.43 -6.18 4.81
N ASN A 413 -5.13 -7.46 4.55
CA ASN A 413 -5.62 -8.56 5.37
C ASN A 413 -4.68 -8.85 6.55
N GLY A 414 -4.87 -8.14 7.67
CA GLY A 414 -4.10 -8.35 8.91
C GLY A 414 -4.23 -9.77 9.47
N LYS A 415 -5.39 -10.44 9.27
CA LYS A 415 -5.54 -11.86 9.67
C LYS A 415 -4.68 -12.79 8.83
N TYR A 416 -4.52 -12.53 7.53
CA TYR A 416 -3.58 -13.27 6.69
C TYR A 416 -2.16 -13.13 7.22
N ARG A 417 -1.69 -11.90 7.42
CA ARG A 417 -0.37 -11.59 7.96
C ARG A 417 -0.09 -12.36 9.24
N ASP A 418 -0.97 -12.20 10.22
CA ASP A 418 -0.79 -12.78 11.55
C ASP A 418 -0.80 -14.31 11.52
N THR A 419 -1.72 -14.91 10.78
CA THR A 419 -1.86 -16.38 10.67
C THR A 419 -0.67 -17.00 9.95
N VAL A 420 -0.16 -16.39 8.87
CA VAL A 420 1.00 -16.92 8.14
C VAL A 420 2.26 -16.82 8.99
N ARG A 421 2.43 -15.74 9.75
CA ARG A 421 3.52 -15.60 10.73
C ARG A 421 3.43 -16.68 11.82
N ASP A 422 2.25 -16.88 12.42
CA ASP A 422 2.00 -17.88 13.46
C ASP A 422 2.27 -19.31 12.96
N PHE A 423 1.83 -19.63 11.76
CA PHE A 423 2.06 -20.96 11.18
C PHE A 423 3.57 -21.27 11.02
N TRP A 424 4.34 -20.33 10.42
CA TRP A 424 5.74 -20.59 10.15
C TRP A 424 6.64 -20.51 11.39
N ARG A 425 6.26 -19.77 12.42
CA ARG A 425 6.95 -19.87 13.73
C ARG A 425 6.55 -21.09 14.55
N GLY A 426 5.57 -21.88 14.07
CA GLY A 426 5.14 -23.13 14.69
C GLY A 426 4.17 -22.94 15.86
N GLU A 427 3.33 -21.91 15.84
CA GLU A 427 2.30 -21.69 16.84
C GLU A 427 1.28 -22.84 16.84
N PRO A 428 0.89 -23.38 18.02
CA PRO A 428 -0.12 -24.44 18.10
C PRO A 428 -1.48 -24.01 17.56
N ALA A 429 -2.23 -24.97 17.00
CA ALA A 429 -3.61 -24.77 16.51
C ALA A 429 -3.78 -23.73 15.38
N SER A 430 -2.72 -23.40 14.64
CA SER A 430 -2.76 -22.45 13.54
C SER A 430 -3.23 -23.04 12.20
N LEU A 431 -3.31 -24.38 12.08
CA LEU A 431 -3.45 -25.06 10.78
C LEU A 431 -4.78 -24.76 10.06
N ALA A 432 -5.91 -24.80 10.77
CA ALA A 432 -7.24 -24.54 10.17
C ALA A 432 -7.37 -23.08 9.70
N GLU A 433 -6.90 -22.13 10.51
CA GLU A 433 -6.88 -20.72 10.14
C GLU A 433 -5.95 -20.48 8.95
N PHE A 434 -4.78 -21.12 8.94
CA PHE A 434 -3.83 -21.04 7.83
C PHE A 434 -4.47 -21.54 6.51
N ALA A 435 -5.18 -22.65 6.54
CA ALA A 435 -5.89 -23.17 5.37
C ALA A 435 -6.93 -22.16 4.83
N SER A 436 -7.69 -21.52 5.73
CA SER A 436 -8.64 -20.47 5.34
C SER A 436 -7.95 -19.25 4.72
N ARG A 437 -6.80 -18.83 5.25
CA ARG A 437 -6.04 -17.66 4.75
C ARG A 437 -5.47 -17.93 3.37
N ILE A 438 -4.80 -19.07 3.13
CA ILE A 438 -4.19 -19.38 1.82
C ILE A 438 -5.22 -19.62 0.70
N THR A 439 -6.47 -19.88 1.04
CA THR A 439 -7.57 -20.05 0.07
C THR A 439 -8.38 -18.76 -0.21
N GLY A 440 -7.92 -17.62 0.30
CA GLY A 440 -8.49 -16.32 -0.01
C GLY A 440 -9.44 -15.78 1.03
N SER A 441 -9.49 -16.36 2.25
CA SER A 441 -10.28 -15.86 3.39
C SER A 441 -11.78 -15.74 3.09
N SER A 442 -12.40 -16.81 2.60
CA SER A 442 -13.84 -16.84 2.26
C SER A 442 -14.75 -16.48 3.44
N ASP A 443 -14.34 -16.85 4.67
CA ASP A 443 -15.01 -16.48 5.92
C ASP A 443 -15.11 -14.95 6.14
N LEU A 444 -14.19 -14.17 5.55
CA LEU A 444 -14.17 -12.72 5.65
C LEU A 444 -14.91 -12.03 4.50
N TYR A 445 -14.90 -12.59 3.30
CA TYR A 445 -15.29 -11.85 2.10
C TYR A 445 -16.46 -12.42 1.32
N GLU A 446 -16.69 -13.76 1.36
CA GLU A 446 -17.71 -14.40 0.52
C GLU A 446 -19.14 -14.02 0.92
N HIS A 447 -19.39 -13.83 2.21
CA HIS A 447 -20.71 -13.43 2.73
C HIS A 447 -21.19 -12.05 2.26
N SER A 448 -20.27 -11.21 1.76
CA SER A 448 -20.53 -9.87 1.22
C SER A 448 -20.41 -9.80 -0.30
N ASP A 449 -20.54 -10.94 -1.00
CA ASP A 449 -20.38 -11.10 -2.45
C ASP A 449 -19.02 -10.65 -3.01
N ARG A 450 -18.01 -10.52 -2.14
CA ARG A 450 -16.64 -10.20 -2.52
C ARG A 450 -15.89 -11.45 -2.96
N ARG A 451 -14.76 -11.25 -3.61
CA ARG A 451 -13.95 -12.32 -4.22
C ARG A 451 -12.65 -12.53 -3.44
N PRO A 452 -11.87 -13.59 -3.71
CA PRO A 452 -10.56 -13.77 -3.10
C PRO A 452 -9.65 -12.55 -3.24
N THR A 453 -9.77 -11.82 -4.34
CA THR A 453 -9.03 -10.58 -4.62
C THR A 453 -9.38 -9.41 -3.69
N ALA A 454 -10.40 -9.52 -2.84
CA ALA A 454 -10.64 -8.54 -1.78
C ALA A 454 -9.53 -8.55 -0.72
N SER A 455 -8.80 -9.66 -0.62
CA SER A 455 -7.65 -9.81 0.29
C SER A 455 -6.37 -9.34 -0.38
N ILE A 456 -5.79 -8.23 0.12
CA ILE A 456 -4.37 -7.92 -0.11
C ILE A 456 -3.58 -8.74 0.91
N ASN A 457 -2.83 -9.71 0.40
CA ASN A 457 -2.03 -10.63 1.20
C ASN A 457 -0.63 -10.07 1.39
N PHE A 458 -0.25 -9.81 2.62
CA PHE A 458 1.10 -9.37 2.97
C PHE A 458 1.60 -10.11 4.20
N VAL A 459 2.91 -10.20 4.35
CA VAL A 459 3.56 -10.74 5.53
C VAL A 459 4.16 -9.62 6.36
N VAL A 460 4.71 -8.63 5.70
CA VAL A 460 5.27 -7.39 6.27
C VAL A 460 4.85 -6.21 5.40
N ALA A 461 4.89 -5.01 5.97
CA ALA A 461 4.64 -3.73 5.32
C ALA A 461 5.66 -2.69 5.80
N HIS A 462 5.45 -1.40 5.50
CA HIS A 462 6.34 -0.33 5.96
C HIS A 462 6.43 -0.27 7.49
N ASP A 463 5.33 -0.56 8.19
CA ASP A 463 5.25 -0.66 9.64
C ASP A 463 5.55 -2.10 10.11
N GLY A 464 6.30 -2.23 11.20
CA GLY A 464 6.74 -3.51 11.70
C GLY A 464 8.14 -3.92 11.21
N PHE A 465 8.49 -5.18 11.44
CA PHE A 465 9.75 -5.75 10.97
C PHE A 465 9.76 -5.95 9.46
N THR A 466 10.94 -5.79 8.83
CA THR A 466 11.19 -6.31 7.47
C THR A 466 11.11 -7.83 7.46
N LEU A 467 11.04 -8.44 6.29
CA LEU A 467 11.00 -9.90 6.17
C LEU A 467 12.25 -10.57 6.77
N ARG A 468 13.43 -9.96 6.65
CA ARG A 468 14.66 -10.44 7.28
C ARG A 468 14.62 -10.27 8.80
N ASP A 469 14.15 -9.12 9.29
CA ASP A 469 14.08 -8.86 10.73
C ASP A 469 13.02 -9.74 11.41
N LEU A 470 11.91 -10.05 10.73
CA LEU A 470 10.87 -10.97 11.22
C LEU A 470 11.40 -12.36 11.57
N VAL A 471 12.48 -12.79 10.92
CA VAL A 471 13.13 -14.09 11.15
C VAL A 471 14.46 -13.96 11.91
N SER A 472 14.81 -12.75 12.36
CA SER A 472 16.09 -12.47 13.03
C SER A 472 15.93 -11.86 14.42
N TYR A 473 14.77 -11.26 14.73
CA TYR A 473 14.52 -10.59 16.01
C TYR A 473 13.21 -11.05 16.65
N ASN A 474 13.25 -11.30 17.95
CA ASN A 474 12.03 -11.48 18.75
C ASN A 474 11.59 -10.16 19.38
N GLU A 475 12.56 -9.34 19.78
CA GLU A 475 12.34 -8.05 20.45
C GLU A 475 12.58 -6.89 19.47
N LYS A 476 11.89 -5.77 19.66
CA LYS A 476 12.12 -4.55 18.87
C LYS A 476 13.34 -3.78 19.38
N HIS A 477 14.08 -3.19 18.46
CA HIS A 477 15.28 -2.38 18.70
C HIS A 477 15.08 -0.96 18.14
N ASN A 478 14.19 -0.18 18.78
CA ASN A 478 13.76 1.15 18.33
C ASN A 478 14.54 2.29 19.02
N GLU A 479 15.68 2.03 19.63
CA GLU A 479 16.46 3.03 20.38
C GLU A 479 16.82 4.26 19.55
N ALA A 480 17.05 4.07 18.25
CA ALA A 480 17.36 5.17 17.32
C ALA A 480 16.23 6.20 17.17
N ASN A 481 14.99 5.83 17.50
CA ASN A 481 13.83 6.73 17.41
C ASN A 481 13.75 7.72 18.57
N GLY A 482 14.53 7.51 19.66
CA GLY A 482 14.57 8.41 20.80
C GLY A 482 13.36 8.35 21.74
N GLU A 483 12.47 7.36 21.56
CA GLU A 483 11.22 7.18 22.34
C GLU A 483 11.34 6.16 23.48
N GLY A 484 12.56 5.73 23.79
CA GLY A 484 12.83 4.78 24.87
C GLY A 484 12.27 3.37 24.60
N GLY A 485 12.03 3.01 23.35
CA GLY A 485 11.50 1.71 22.93
C GLY A 485 10.00 1.52 23.20
N ASN A 486 9.26 2.60 23.49
CA ASN A 486 7.80 2.53 23.70
C ASN A 486 7.00 2.51 22.39
N ASP A 487 7.58 2.96 21.29
CA ASP A 487 7.01 3.05 19.96
C ASP A 487 7.02 1.70 19.22
N GLY A 488 6.18 1.58 18.20
CA GLY A 488 6.06 0.38 17.37
C GLY A 488 5.37 -0.81 18.04
N GLU A 489 5.08 -1.84 17.24
CA GLU A 489 4.37 -3.04 17.69
C GLU A 489 5.20 -3.84 18.72
N SER A 490 4.56 -4.28 19.80
CA SER A 490 5.20 -5.09 20.84
C SER A 490 5.00 -6.60 20.66
N HIS A 491 4.08 -7.02 19.77
CA HIS A 491 3.77 -8.42 19.52
C HIS A 491 3.95 -8.79 18.05
N ASN A 492 5.21 -8.78 17.60
CA ASN A 492 5.58 -8.89 16.20
C ASN A 492 5.25 -10.25 15.54
N ARG A 493 4.92 -11.29 16.30
CA ARG A 493 4.76 -12.68 15.82
C ARG A 493 5.98 -13.15 15.02
N SER A 494 7.16 -12.69 15.44
CA SER A 494 8.45 -13.00 14.85
C SER A 494 9.09 -14.25 15.47
N TRP A 495 10.16 -14.71 14.86
CA TRP A 495 11.01 -15.77 15.42
C TRP A 495 12.46 -15.56 14.98
N ASN A 496 13.36 -15.34 15.93
CA ASN A 496 14.78 -15.07 15.68
C ASN A 496 15.59 -16.29 15.18
N CYS A 497 14.95 -17.43 14.96
CA CYS A 497 15.58 -18.69 14.54
C CYS A 497 16.67 -19.20 15.48
N GLY A 498 16.62 -18.79 16.76
CA GLY A 498 17.50 -19.28 17.82
C GLY A 498 18.59 -18.32 18.28
N VAL A 499 18.80 -17.21 17.57
CA VAL A 499 19.75 -16.16 17.94
C VAL A 499 19.12 -14.79 17.71
N GLU A 500 19.15 -13.92 18.71
CA GLU A 500 18.64 -12.55 18.58
C GLU A 500 19.63 -11.69 17.78
N GLY A 501 19.13 -11.05 16.72
CA GLY A 501 19.93 -10.16 15.88
C GLY A 501 20.87 -10.86 14.90
N GLU A 502 21.83 -10.10 14.37
CA GLU A 502 22.80 -10.59 13.40
C GLU A 502 23.72 -11.67 14.01
N THR A 503 24.10 -12.67 13.20
CA THR A 503 24.94 -13.78 13.63
C THR A 503 25.79 -14.33 12.47
N ASP A 504 26.97 -14.85 12.81
CA ASP A 504 27.84 -15.58 11.86
C ASP A 504 27.57 -17.09 11.84
N ASP A 505 26.56 -17.59 12.60
CA ASP A 505 26.21 -19.01 12.60
C ASP A 505 25.56 -19.39 11.26
N PRO A 506 26.22 -20.22 10.43
CA PRO A 506 25.71 -20.57 9.11
C PRO A 506 24.41 -21.40 9.16
N ALA A 507 24.18 -22.15 10.26
CA ALA A 507 22.97 -22.94 10.40
C ALA A 507 21.76 -22.05 10.69
N VAL A 508 21.93 -21.03 11.52
CA VAL A 508 20.90 -20.03 11.82
C VAL A 508 20.60 -19.21 10.56
N ASN A 509 21.61 -18.73 9.85
CA ASN A 509 21.41 -17.94 8.63
C ASN A 509 20.75 -18.76 7.51
N ALA A 510 21.11 -20.03 7.34
CA ALA A 510 20.44 -20.93 6.40
C ALA A 510 18.95 -21.14 6.77
N LEU A 511 18.62 -21.22 8.07
CA LEU A 511 17.22 -21.32 8.52
C LEU A 511 16.44 -20.01 8.28
N ARG A 512 17.05 -18.86 8.56
CA ARG A 512 16.47 -17.54 8.29
C ARG A 512 16.14 -17.34 6.80
N LEU A 513 17.09 -17.67 5.93
CA LEU A 513 16.91 -17.60 4.48
C LEU A 513 15.79 -18.56 4.01
N ARG A 514 15.70 -19.76 4.59
CA ARG A 514 14.62 -20.71 4.33
C ARG A 514 13.26 -20.15 4.75
N GLN A 515 13.18 -19.54 5.92
CA GLN A 515 11.94 -18.92 6.39
C GLN A 515 11.49 -17.74 5.51
N GLN A 516 12.39 -16.88 5.05
CA GLN A 516 12.08 -15.83 4.08
C GLN A 516 11.49 -16.44 2.79
N ARG A 517 12.09 -17.52 2.26
CA ARG A 517 11.55 -18.24 1.10
C ARG A 517 10.19 -18.87 1.37
N ASN A 518 9.94 -19.37 2.59
CA ASN A 518 8.64 -19.91 3.01
C ASN A 518 7.56 -18.83 2.94
N PHE A 519 7.80 -17.65 3.50
CA PHE A 519 6.85 -16.54 3.50
C PHE A 519 6.55 -16.08 2.07
N ILE A 520 7.57 -15.86 1.25
CA ILE A 520 7.42 -15.47 -0.15
C ILE A 520 6.63 -16.52 -0.93
N THR A 521 7.00 -17.81 -0.81
CA THR A 521 6.30 -18.87 -1.54
C THR A 521 4.85 -19.01 -1.09
N THR A 522 4.58 -18.97 0.22
CA THR A 522 3.22 -19.02 0.76
C THR A 522 2.35 -17.91 0.18
N MET A 523 2.88 -16.68 0.13
CA MET A 523 2.17 -15.54 -0.42
C MET A 523 1.89 -15.72 -1.92
N MET A 524 2.86 -16.23 -2.70
CA MET A 524 2.70 -16.43 -4.15
C MET A 524 1.75 -17.57 -4.51
N VAL A 525 1.59 -18.60 -3.66
CA VAL A 525 0.64 -19.70 -3.91
C VAL A 525 -0.74 -19.48 -3.27
N SER A 526 -0.91 -18.45 -2.44
CA SER A 526 -2.18 -18.10 -1.80
C SER A 526 -3.13 -17.39 -2.77
N GLN A 527 -4.43 -17.63 -2.62
CA GLN A 527 -5.46 -16.84 -3.31
C GLN A 527 -5.55 -15.46 -2.70
N GLY A 528 -5.81 -14.45 -3.52
CA GLY A 528 -5.80 -13.02 -3.14
C GLY A 528 -4.77 -12.25 -3.96
N VAL A 529 -4.45 -11.04 -3.55
CA VAL A 529 -3.48 -10.15 -4.21
C VAL A 529 -2.22 -10.07 -3.34
N PRO A 530 -1.07 -10.56 -3.78
CA PRO A 530 0.15 -10.47 -2.98
C PRO A 530 0.74 -9.06 -3.00
N MET A 531 1.24 -8.62 -1.84
CA MET A 531 1.98 -7.39 -1.66
C MET A 531 3.32 -7.66 -0.97
N LEU A 532 4.41 -7.21 -1.57
CA LEU A 532 5.77 -7.26 -1.06
C LEU A 532 6.18 -5.87 -0.58
N ALA A 533 6.89 -5.76 0.53
CA ALA A 533 7.54 -4.52 0.94
C ALA A 533 8.91 -4.39 0.26
N HIS A 534 9.29 -3.18 -0.12
CA HIS A 534 10.52 -2.93 -0.86
C HIS A 534 11.76 -3.43 -0.12
N GLY A 535 12.61 -4.14 -0.85
CA GLY A 535 13.84 -4.71 -0.34
C GLY A 535 13.68 -6.06 0.37
N ASP A 536 12.48 -6.60 0.55
CA ASP A 536 12.28 -7.94 1.12
C ASP A 536 12.89 -9.03 0.21
N GLU A 537 12.79 -8.85 -1.10
CA GLU A 537 13.43 -9.71 -2.10
C GLU A 537 14.96 -9.63 -2.08
N LEU A 538 15.49 -8.57 -1.47
CA LEU A 538 16.93 -8.33 -1.30
C LEU A 538 17.43 -8.67 0.12
N GLY A 539 16.54 -9.15 0.99
CA GLY A 539 16.86 -9.40 2.40
C GLY A 539 17.25 -8.13 3.17
N ARG A 540 16.52 -7.02 2.95
CA ARG A 540 16.69 -5.75 3.66
C ARG A 540 16.46 -5.94 5.16
N THR A 541 17.30 -5.30 5.97
CA THR A 541 17.15 -5.23 7.44
C THR A 541 17.06 -3.79 7.89
N GLN A 542 16.35 -3.56 8.98
CA GLN A 542 16.29 -2.31 9.74
C GLN A 542 16.99 -2.47 11.10
N GLY A 543 17.78 -3.55 11.27
CA GLY A 543 18.50 -3.83 12.50
C GLY A 543 17.57 -4.13 13.68
N GLY A 544 16.36 -4.64 13.42
CA GLY A 544 15.36 -4.90 14.44
C GLY A 544 14.54 -3.66 14.86
N ASN A 545 14.71 -2.52 14.19
CA ASN A 545 13.79 -1.39 14.37
C ASN A 545 12.50 -1.68 13.59
N ASN A 546 11.39 -1.78 14.31
CA ASN A 546 10.09 -2.08 13.71
C ASN A 546 9.17 -0.86 13.54
N ASN A 547 9.73 0.36 13.66
CA ASN A 547 8.97 1.61 13.56
C ASN A 547 9.85 2.75 13.03
N VAL A 548 10.38 2.58 11.82
CA VAL A 548 11.38 3.51 11.23
C VAL A 548 10.79 4.82 10.70
N TYR A 549 9.63 5.26 11.21
CA TYR A 549 8.92 6.45 10.73
C TYR A 549 9.76 7.75 10.79
N ALA A 550 10.75 7.77 11.68
CA ALA A 550 11.64 8.90 11.92
C ALA A 550 13.09 8.68 11.41
N GLN A 551 13.35 7.58 10.68
CA GLN A 551 14.70 7.19 10.27
C GLN A 551 14.95 7.43 8.78
N ASP A 552 15.18 8.69 8.41
CA ASP A 552 15.61 9.06 7.05
C ASP A 552 17.13 8.87 6.88
N ASN A 553 17.58 7.62 6.99
CA ASN A 553 19.00 7.25 6.95
C ASN A 553 19.18 5.77 6.53
N GLU A 554 20.40 5.27 6.63
CA GLU A 554 20.81 3.92 6.23
C GLU A 554 20.08 2.78 6.98
N ILE A 555 19.40 3.05 8.10
CA ILE A 555 18.56 2.06 8.80
C ILE A 555 17.36 1.67 7.90
N SER A 556 16.78 2.65 7.20
CA SER A 556 15.57 2.46 6.40
C SER A 556 15.83 2.25 4.92
N TRP A 557 16.95 2.79 4.41
CA TRP A 557 17.24 2.75 2.96
C TRP A 557 17.64 1.35 2.51
N VAL A 558 17.26 0.99 1.28
CA VAL A 558 17.64 -0.29 0.67
C VAL A 558 19.12 -0.29 0.31
N HIS A 559 19.87 -1.31 0.70
CA HIS A 559 21.26 -1.52 0.32
C HIS A 559 21.35 -2.40 -0.94
N TRP A 560 22.02 -1.91 -1.97
CA TRP A 560 22.11 -2.58 -3.27
C TRP A 560 23.42 -3.34 -3.49
N ASP A 561 24.34 -3.33 -2.54
CA ASP A 561 25.55 -4.19 -2.56
C ASP A 561 25.20 -5.56 -1.97
N LEU A 562 24.70 -6.45 -2.83
CA LEU A 562 24.11 -7.72 -2.43
C LEU A 562 25.18 -8.81 -2.31
N ASP A 563 25.12 -9.58 -1.23
CA ASP A 563 25.87 -10.80 -1.05
C ASP A 563 25.30 -11.99 -1.87
N ALA A 564 25.82 -13.19 -1.67
CA ALA A 564 25.39 -14.38 -2.40
C ALA A 564 23.97 -14.84 -2.01
N ASP A 565 23.65 -14.81 -0.71
CA ASP A 565 22.36 -15.24 -0.17
C ASP A 565 21.24 -14.28 -0.59
N GLN A 566 21.53 -12.99 -0.63
CA GLN A 566 20.62 -11.95 -1.10
C GLN A 566 20.33 -12.08 -2.60
N LYS A 567 21.35 -12.36 -3.42
CA LYS A 567 21.17 -12.63 -4.86
C LYS A 567 20.36 -13.90 -5.09
N ASP A 568 20.55 -14.92 -4.29
CA ASP A 568 19.77 -16.16 -4.36
C ASP A 568 18.31 -15.92 -3.94
N LEU A 569 18.07 -15.09 -2.92
CA LEU A 569 16.72 -14.72 -2.50
C LEU A 569 15.98 -13.92 -3.59
N LEU A 570 16.65 -12.95 -4.22
CA LEU A 570 16.11 -12.18 -5.33
C LEU A 570 15.70 -13.09 -6.51
N ALA A 571 16.60 -13.99 -6.91
CA ALA A 571 16.34 -14.95 -7.98
C ALA A 571 15.17 -15.88 -7.63
N PHE A 572 15.11 -16.36 -6.38
CA PHE A 572 14.04 -17.20 -5.89
C PHE A 572 12.68 -16.45 -5.88
N THR A 573 12.67 -15.21 -5.41
CA THR A 573 11.46 -14.37 -5.36
C THR A 573 10.91 -14.12 -6.76
N SER A 574 11.77 -13.73 -7.70
CA SER A 574 11.41 -13.52 -9.10
C SER A 574 10.79 -14.79 -9.72
N ALA A 575 11.35 -15.96 -9.43
CA ALA A 575 10.84 -17.23 -9.92
C ALA A 575 9.50 -17.61 -9.27
N ALA A 576 9.30 -17.33 -7.98
CA ALA A 576 8.02 -17.59 -7.30
C ALA A 576 6.91 -16.69 -7.87
N ILE A 577 7.20 -15.42 -8.14
CA ILE A 577 6.28 -14.51 -8.84
C ILE A 577 5.99 -15.02 -10.25
N GLY A 578 7.02 -15.44 -10.99
CA GLY A 578 6.89 -16.02 -12.32
C GLY A 578 5.98 -17.25 -12.35
N LEU A 579 6.10 -18.14 -11.36
CA LEU A 579 5.22 -19.29 -11.18
C LEU A 579 3.75 -18.86 -11.01
N ARG A 580 3.48 -17.91 -10.13
CA ARG A 580 2.13 -17.38 -9.92
C ARG A 580 1.55 -16.78 -11.20
N LYS A 581 2.32 -15.95 -11.90
CA LYS A 581 1.89 -15.29 -13.16
C LYS A 581 1.56 -16.30 -14.25
N ALA A 582 2.32 -17.40 -14.35
CA ALA A 582 2.14 -18.45 -15.34
C ALA A 582 0.90 -19.32 -15.08
N HIS A 583 0.45 -19.43 -13.82
CA HIS A 583 -0.53 -20.43 -13.41
C HIS A 583 -1.82 -19.80 -12.85
N PRO A 584 -2.93 -19.73 -13.65
CA PRO A 584 -4.23 -19.21 -13.22
C PRO A 584 -4.81 -19.87 -11.97
N ILE A 585 -4.54 -21.16 -11.70
CA ILE A 585 -5.01 -21.85 -10.50
C ILE A 585 -4.51 -21.20 -9.20
N LEU A 586 -3.36 -20.51 -9.22
CA LEU A 586 -2.77 -19.80 -8.08
C LEU A 586 -3.35 -18.38 -7.90
N ARG A 587 -4.19 -17.91 -8.82
CA ARG A 587 -4.75 -16.56 -8.83
C ARG A 587 -6.20 -16.54 -9.33
N ARG A 588 -7.04 -17.38 -8.72
CA ARG A 588 -8.46 -17.54 -9.07
C ARG A 588 -9.26 -16.28 -8.74
N ARG A 589 -10.34 -16.06 -9.50
CA ARG A 589 -11.31 -14.99 -9.28
C ARG A 589 -12.50 -15.41 -8.42
N ARG A 590 -12.61 -16.71 -8.07
CA ARG A 590 -13.68 -17.27 -7.22
C ARG A 590 -13.07 -18.15 -6.14
N PHE A 591 -13.74 -18.22 -5.00
CA PHE A 591 -13.36 -19.14 -3.93
C PHE A 591 -13.45 -20.58 -4.39
N PHE A 592 -12.74 -21.46 -3.68
CA PHE A 592 -12.86 -22.90 -3.88
C PHE A 592 -14.20 -23.37 -3.34
N ALA A 593 -14.88 -24.27 -4.06
CA ALA A 593 -16.15 -24.84 -3.65
C ALA A 593 -15.99 -26.09 -2.76
N GLY A 594 -14.82 -26.73 -2.77
CA GLY A 594 -14.52 -27.94 -2.03
C GLY A 594 -15.13 -29.22 -2.61
N ASP A 595 -16.28 -29.12 -3.25
CA ASP A 595 -16.97 -30.25 -3.87
C ASP A 595 -16.55 -30.46 -5.33
N ALA A 596 -16.85 -31.63 -5.89
CA ALA A 596 -16.75 -31.86 -7.33
C ALA A 596 -17.54 -30.76 -8.07
N ALA A 597 -16.85 -29.96 -8.88
CA ALA A 597 -17.40 -28.77 -9.48
C ALA A 597 -18.75 -29.06 -10.15
N HIS A 598 -19.80 -28.36 -9.76
CA HIS A 598 -21.13 -28.46 -10.36
C HIS A 598 -21.02 -28.21 -11.88
N GLY A 599 -21.14 -29.27 -12.67
CA GLY A 599 -20.95 -29.23 -14.12
C GLY A 599 -19.51 -29.43 -14.59
N GLY A 600 -18.57 -29.83 -13.71
CA GLY A 600 -17.17 -30.06 -14.04
C GLY A 600 -16.93 -31.33 -14.84
N LEU A 601 -15.90 -31.28 -15.69
CA LEU A 601 -15.38 -32.43 -16.42
C LEU A 601 -14.49 -33.33 -15.56
N SER A 602 -14.31 -33.00 -14.28
CA SER A 602 -13.51 -33.74 -13.30
C SER A 602 -14.40 -34.30 -12.18
N GLU A 603 -14.18 -35.55 -11.81
CA GLU A 603 -14.81 -36.20 -10.65
C GLU A 603 -14.16 -35.77 -9.32
N LEU A 604 -13.03 -35.03 -9.38
CA LEU A 604 -12.30 -34.55 -8.22
C LEU A 604 -12.76 -33.14 -7.86
N GLY A 605 -12.77 -32.82 -6.57
CA GLY A 605 -12.98 -31.47 -6.06
C GLY A 605 -11.97 -30.46 -6.63
N ASP A 606 -12.27 -29.18 -6.56
CA ASP A 606 -11.36 -28.13 -7.02
C ASP A 606 -10.19 -27.88 -6.06
N ILE A 607 -10.34 -28.26 -4.79
CA ILE A 607 -9.30 -28.31 -3.75
C ILE A 607 -9.50 -29.55 -2.87
N LEU A 608 -8.42 -30.19 -2.44
CA LEU A 608 -8.44 -31.31 -1.50
C LEU A 608 -7.26 -31.19 -0.52
N TRP A 609 -7.47 -31.68 0.68
CA TRP A 609 -6.56 -31.55 1.80
C TRP A 609 -6.10 -32.91 2.27
N PHE A 610 -4.80 -33.13 2.37
CA PHE A 610 -4.21 -34.40 2.74
C PHE A 610 -3.25 -34.27 3.92
N LYS A 611 -3.21 -35.32 4.72
CA LYS A 611 -2.13 -35.60 5.68
C LYS A 611 -0.84 -35.98 4.95
N PRO A 612 0.31 -36.01 5.60
CA PRO A 612 1.57 -36.47 5.01
C PRO A 612 1.54 -37.91 4.45
N ASP A 613 0.66 -38.75 4.91
CA ASP A 613 0.49 -40.15 4.42
C ASP A 613 -0.41 -40.27 3.19
N ALA A 614 -0.89 -39.17 2.66
CA ALA A 614 -1.86 -39.05 1.55
C ALA A 614 -3.28 -39.53 1.89
N SER A 615 -3.65 -39.67 3.16
CA SER A 615 -5.06 -39.80 3.56
C SER A 615 -5.68 -38.37 3.59
N GLU A 616 -6.95 -38.26 3.20
CA GLU A 616 -7.68 -37.01 3.30
C GLU A 616 -7.84 -36.58 4.76
N MET A 617 -7.82 -35.26 5.00
CA MET A 617 -8.03 -34.70 6.33
C MET A 617 -9.50 -34.81 6.73
N ASP A 618 -9.74 -35.18 7.97
CA ASP A 618 -11.06 -35.22 8.60
C ASP A 618 -11.21 -34.08 9.64
N GLU A 619 -12.40 -33.97 10.24
CA GLU A 619 -12.71 -32.93 11.23
C GLU A 619 -11.79 -32.99 12.47
N ALA A 620 -11.37 -34.20 12.88
CA ALA A 620 -10.46 -34.37 14.02
C ALA A 620 -9.03 -33.88 13.68
N ASP A 621 -8.58 -34.06 12.45
CA ASP A 621 -7.29 -33.60 11.98
C ASP A 621 -7.22 -32.06 12.00
N TRP A 622 -8.29 -31.38 11.57
CA TRP A 622 -8.37 -29.91 11.60
C TRP A 622 -8.34 -29.33 13.02
N ASN A 623 -8.88 -30.05 13.98
CA ASN A 623 -8.91 -29.65 15.38
C ASN A 623 -7.66 -30.10 16.18
N SER A 624 -6.67 -30.71 15.52
CA SER A 624 -5.44 -31.17 16.15
C SER A 624 -4.50 -30.02 16.46
N GLY A 625 -4.34 -29.67 17.74
CA GLY A 625 -3.52 -28.55 18.18
C GLY A 625 -2.01 -28.70 17.94
N PHE A 626 -1.52 -29.90 17.60
CA PHE A 626 -0.09 -30.16 17.34
C PHE A 626 0.23 -30.34 15.86
N ALA A 627 -0.76 -30.38 14.98
CA ALA A 627 -0.55 -30.55 13.54
C ALA A 627 0.06 -29.26 12.93
N ARG A 628 1.21 -29.40 12.26
CA ARG A 628 1.96 -28.32 11.62
C ARG A 628 2.41 -28.71 10.21
N SER A 629 1.77 -29.70 9.61
CA SER A 629 2.08 -30.17 8.26
C SER A 629 0.80 -30.43 7.49
N LEU A 630 0.83 -30.12 6.21
CA LEU A 630 -0.35 -30.13 5.35
C LEU A 630 0.09 -30.37 3.91
N MET A 631 -0.70 -31.15 3.15
CA MET A 631 -0.56 -31.24 1.70
C MET A 631 -1.86 -30.81 1.05
N VAL A 632 -1.77 -29.87 0.12
CA VAL A 632 -2.92 -29.29 -0.58
C VAL A 632 -2.85 -29.68 -2.05
N PHE A 633 -3.91 -30.26 -2.57
CA PHE A 633 -4.09 -30.50 -3.99
C PHE A 633 -4.99 -29.41 -4.59
N LEU A 634 -4.50 -28.76 -5.65
CA LEU A 634 -5.23 -27.78 -6.44
C LEU A 634 -5.52 -28.37 -7.83
N ASN A 635 -6.80 -28.39 -8.21
CA ASN A 635 -7.24 -29.01 -9.45
C ASN A 635 -7.29 -27.99 -10.60
N GLY A 636 -6.27 -27.95 -11.44
CA GLY A 636 -6.19 -27.07 -12.60
C GLY A 636 -7.24 -27.32 -13.69
N ASP A 637 -7.93 -28.49 -13.66
CA ASP A 637 -9.04 -28.79 -14.55
C ASP A 637 -10.41 -28.32 -14.02
N ALA A 638 -10.46 -27.83 -12.76
CA ALA A 638 -11.69 -27.40 -12.10
C ALA A 638 -11.76 -25.84 -11.95
N ILE A 639 -11.08 -25.09 -12.78
CA ILE A 639 -11.18 -23.63 -12.81
C ILE A 639 -12.52 -23.23 -13.44
N PRO A 640 -13.43 -22.55 -12.70
CA PRO A 640 -14.76 -22.24 -13.22
C PRO A 640 -14.80 -21.00 -14.11
N GLU A 641 -13.75 -20.20 -14.13
CA GLU A 641 -13.65 -18.94 -14.87
C GLU A 641 -13.38 -19.19 -16.35
N LEU A 642 -13.79 -18.21 -17.16
CA LEU A 642 -13.46 -18.13 -18.57
C LEU A 642 -12.40 -17.05 -18.80
N ASP A 643 -11.62 -17.23 -19.88
CA ASP A 643 -10.67 -16.19 -20.33
C ASP A 643 -11.42 -14.99 -20.96
N ALA A 644 -10.68 -13.97 -21.37
CA ALA A 644 -11.22 -12.74 -21.96
C ALA A 644 -12.03 -12.95 -23.26
N VAL A 645 -11.87 -14.11 -23.91
CA VAL A 645 -12.59 -14.46 -25.13
C VAL A 645 -13.66 -15.55 -24.93
N GLY A 646 -13.96 -15.86 -23.64
CA GLY A 646 -15.02 -16.80 -23.26
C GLY A 646 -14.62 -18.28 -23.35
N ARG A 647 -13.33 -18.61 -23.39
CA ARG A 647 -12.84 -19.99 -23.38
C ARG A 647 -12.61 -20.45 -21.94
N ARG A 648 -12.80 -21.76 -21.72
CA ARG A 648 -12.49 -22.39 -20.45
C ARG A 648 -11.00 -22.25 -20.13
N ILE A 649 -10.69 -21.81 -18.92
CA ILE A 649 -9.34 -21.80 -18.38
C ILE A 649 -9.04 -23.20 -17.82
N THR A 650 -7.90 -23.77 -18.20
CA THR A 650 -7.34 -25.00 -17.62
C THR A 650 -5.87 -24.76 -17.30
N ASP A 651 -5.36 -25.43 -16.27
CA ASP A 651 -3.99 -25.28 -15.79
C ASP A 651 -3.43 -26.63 -15.33
N ASP A 652 -2.16 -26.69 -14.97
CA ASP A 652 -1.57 -27.84 -14.28
C ASP A 652 -2.28 -28.08 -12.93
N HIS A 653 -2.28 -29.34 -12.49
CA HIS A 653 -2.60 -29.63 -11.08
C HIS A 653 -1.38 -29.33 -10.22
N PHE A 654 -1.64 -28.83 -9.01
CA PHE A 654 -0.59 -28.53 -8.04
C PHE A 654 -0.72 -29.36 -6.78
N LEU A 655 0.42 -29.68 -6.16
CA LEU A 655 0.55 -30.13 -4.79
C LEU A 655 1.44 -29.15 -4.02
N LEU A 656 0.90 -28.62 -2.94
CA LEU A 656 1.61 -27.75 -2.01
C LEU A 656 1.87 -28.55 -0.73
N LEU A 657 3.14 -28.78 -0.40
CA LEU A 657 3.57 -29.57 0.76
C LEU A 657 4.15 -28.62 1.79
N PHE A 658 3.48 -28.45 2.92
CA PHE A 658 3.89 -27.56 4.02
C PHE A 658 4.38 -28.38 5.22
N ASN A 659 5.55 -28.05 5.73
CA ASN A 659 6.11 -28.61 6.96
C ASN A 659 6.64 -27.52 7.87
N ALA A 660 5.87 -27.06 8.83
CA ALA A 660 6.27 -26.12 9.87
C ALA A 660 6.78 -26.81 11.15
N HIS A 661 7.00 -28.13 11.14
CA HIS A 661 7.64 -28.84 12.25
C HIS A 661 9.15 -28.59 12.30
N THR A 662 9.71 -28.79 13.47
CA THR A 662 11.17 -28.73 13.73
C THR A 662 11.95 -29.91 13.20
N GLU A 663 11.24 -30.93 12.67
CA GLU A 663 11.84 -32.14 12.12
C GLU A 663 11.37 -32.36 10.67
N PRO A 664 12.19 -33.01 9.84
CA PRO A 664 11.78 -33.41 8.50
C PRO A 664 10.64 -34.43 8.54
N ILE A 665 9.66 -34.23 7.66
CA ILE A 665 8.52 -35.15 7.53
C ILE A 665 8.56 -35.83 6.16
N ARG A 666 8.15 -37.11 6.14
CA ARG A 666 7.99 -37.87 4.90
C ARG A 666 6.54 -37.70 4.37
N PHE A 667 6.44 -37.12 3.19
CA PHE A 667 5.17 -36.99 2.47
C PHE A 667 5.04 -38.08 1.42
N THR A 668 3.95 -38.77 1.42
CA THR A 668 3.56 -39.75 0.36
C THR A 668 2.67 -39.01 -0.64
N LEU A 669 3.01 -39.03 -1.92
CA LEU A 669 2.18 -38.38 -2.95
C LEU A 669 0.86 -39.12 -3.16
N PRO A 670 -0.22 -38.41 -3.51
CA PRO A 670 -1.53 -38.98 -3.73
C PRO A 670 -1.54 -40.04 -4.84
N PRO A 671 -2.60 -40.89 -4.92
CA PRO A 671 -2.79 -41.86 -6.01
C PRO A 671 -2.77 -41.23 -7.41
N ALA A 672 -2.54 -42.05 -8.42
CA ALA A 672 -2.43 -41.63 -9.82
C ALA A 672 -3.68 -40.93 -10.40
N ALA A 673 -4.83 -41.03 -9.74
CA ALA A 673 -6.05 -40.31 -10.10
C ALA A 673 -5.86 -38.79 -9.98
N TYR A 674 -5.00 -38.32 -9.07
CA TYR A 674 -4.67 -36.90 -8.87
C TYR A 674 -3.54 -36.42 -9.80
N GLY A 675 -2.69 -37.33 -10.25
CA GLY A 675 -1.55 -37.06 -11.12
C GLY A 675 -0.55 -38.19 -11.08
N GLN A 676 -0.06 -38.63 -12.22
CA GLN A 676 0.83 -39.79 -12.32
C GLN A 676 2.29 -39.43 -12.07
N ASN A 677 2.72 -38.27 -12.56
CA ASN A 677 4.10 -37.80 -12.51
C ASN A 677 4.12 -36.33 -12.08
N TRP A 678 4.79 -36.04 -10.98
CA TRP A 678 4.87 -34.72 -10.37
C TRP A 678 6.23 -34.10 -10.61
N LEU A 679 6.28 -32.86 -11.02
CA LEU A 679 7.53 -32.09 -11.20
C LEU A 679 7.69 -31.11 -10.04
N LEU A 680 8.88 -31.09 -9.45
CA LEU A 680 9.23 -30.07 -8.45
C LEU A 680 9.33 -28.70 -9.15
N ARG A 681 8.63 -27.70 -8.65
CA ARG A 681 8.68 -26.32 -9.11
C ARG A 681 9.50 -25.44 -8.18
N LEU A 682 9.21 -25.50 -6.88
CA LEU A 682 9.91 -24.76 -5.84
C LEU A 682 10.22 -25.65 -4.65
N ASP A 683 11.40 -25.49 -4.05
CA ASP A 683 11.80 -26.07 -2.77
C ASP A 683 12.46 -24.99 -1.92
N THR A 684 11.80 -24.57 -0.84
CA THR A 684 12.28 -23.48 0.03
C THR A 684 13.50 -23.88 0.85
N ALA A 685 13.69 -25.18 1.14
CA ALA A 685 14.83 -25.66 1.92
C ALA A 685 16.14 -25.50 1.15
N THR A 686 16.12 -25.76 -0.14
CA THR A 686 17.31 -25.69 -1.00
C THR A 686 17.40 -24.43 -1.83
N GLY A 687 16.30 -23.65 -1.93
CA GLY A 687 16.18 -22.51 -2.86
C GLY A 687 16.05 -22.96 -4.34
N GLN A 688 15.80 -24.25 -4.56
CA GLN A 688 15.69 -24.77 -5.92
C GLN A 688 14.43 -24.29 -6.61
N VAL A 689 14.60 -23.83 -7.84
CA VAL A 689 13.52 -23.37 -8.74
C VAL A 689 13.65 -24.13 -10.06
N ASP A 690 12.54 -24.61 -10.61
CA ASP A 690 12.42 -25.32 -11.90
C ASP A 690 13.72 -26.01 -12.37
N PRO A 691 14.02 -27.21 -11.84
CA PRO A 691 15.29 -27.86 -12.13
C PRO A 691 15.46 -28.06 -13.65
N THR A 692 16.65 -27.73 -14.17
CA THR A 692 16.98 -27.82 -15.60
C THR A 692 16.80 -29.22 -16.20
N LYS A 693 16.76 -30.27 -15.37
CA LYS A 693 16.47 -31.66 -15.73
C LYS A 693 15.52 -32.26 -14.71
N PRO A 694 14.23 -31.92 -14.74
CA PRO A 694 13.29 -32.41 -13.76
C PRO A 694 13.15 -33.92 -13.84
N ARG A 695 13.37 -34.62 -12.71
CA ARG A 695 13.00 -36.03 -12.59
C ARG A 695 11.61 -36.08 -12.00
N PRO A 696 10.62 -36.63 -12.72
CA PRO A 696 9.27 -36.71 -12.21
C PRO A 696 9.18 -37.66 -11.02
N TRP A 697 8.47 -37.23 -9.98
CA TRP A 697 8.12 -38.05 -8.82
C TRP A 697 6.82 -38.81 -9.13
N ARG A 698 6.81 -40.09 -8.88
CA ARG A 698 5.63 -40.93 -9.22
C ARG A 698 4.58 -40.82 -8.13
N ALA A 699 3.33 -40.94 -8.53
CA ALA A 699 2.21 -41.15 -7.59
C ALA A 699 2.55 -42.26 -6.56
N ARG A 700 2.14 -42.07 -5.33
CA ARG A 700 2.39 -42.95 -4.18
C ARG A 700 3.88 -43.09 -3.78
N SER A 701 4.80 -42.35 -4.41
CA SER A 701 6.19 -42.28 -3.91
C SER A 701 6.27 -41.39 -2.68
N THR A 702 7.22 -41.69 -1.79
CA THR A 702 7.42 -40.95 -0.54
C THR A 702 8.67 -40.10 -0.64
N HIS A 703 8.54 -38.80 -0.30
CA HIS A 703 9.60 -37.80 -0.34
C HIS A 703 9.77 -37.13 1.01
N ARG A 704 11.01 -36.74 1.32
CA ARG A 704 11.32 -35.99 2.54
C ARG A 704 11.15 -34.50 2.27
N VAL A 705 10.36 -33.84 3.12
CA VAL A 705 10.24 -32.39 3.21
C VAL A 705 10.97 -31.95 4.46
N GLU A 706 11.96 -31.06 4.33
CA GLU A 706 12.81 -30.66 5.44
C GLU A 706 12.03 -29.89 6.52
N ALA A 707 12.60 -29.79 7.71
CA ALA A 707 12.04 -28.99 8.80
C ALA A 707 11.88 -27.53 8.36
N HIS A 708 10.80 -26.88 8.78
CA HIS A 708 10.48 -25.50 8.43
C HIS A 708 10.64 -25.23 6.93
N SER A 709 9.99 -26.04 6.07
CA SER A 709 10.08 -25.85 4.63
C SER A 709 8.79 -26.23 3.91
N MET A 710 8.68 -25.79 2.67
CA MET A 710 7.61 -26.22 1.78
C MET A 710 8.14 -26.58 0.40
N MET A 711 7.38 -27.38 -0.32
CA MET A 711 7.62 -27.73 -1.71
C MET A 711 6.38 -27.48 -2.55
N VAL A 712 6.57 -27.02 -3.76
CA VAL A 712 5.52 -26.83 -4.77
C VAL A 712 5.78 -27.82 -5.91
N LEU A 713 4.82 -28.67 -6.17
CA LEU A 713 4.88 -29.65 -7.27
C LEU A 713 3.74 -29.37 -8.26
N SER A 714 3.97 -29.64 -9.55
CA SER A 714 2.90 -29.62 -10.54
C SER A 714 2.90 -30.86 -11.42
N THR A 715 1.74 -31.13 -12.04
CA THR A 715 1.58 -32.14 -13.07
C THR A 715 0.65 -31.64 -14.15
N THR A 716 1.01 -31.87 -15.40
CA THR A 716 0.21 -31.39 -16.53
C THR A 716 -1.12 -32.13 -16.61
N VAL A 717 -2.19 -31.39 -16.75
CA VAL A 717 -3.54 -31.94 -16.99
C VAL A 717 -3.58 -32.56 -18.37
N VAL A 718 -3.86 -33.87 -18.41
CA VAL A 718 -4.16 -34.56 -19.67
C VAL A 718 -5.63 -34.26 -20.01
N PRO A 719 -5.95 -33.67 -21.17
CA PRO A 719 -7.32 -33.36 -21.55
C PRO A 719 -8.23 -34.59 -21.48
N ALA A 720 -9.48 -34.42 -21.00
CA ALA A 720 -10.43 -35.52 -20.77
C ALA A 720 -10.62 -36.40 -22.03
N ALA A 721 -10.58 -35.78 -23.23
CA ALA A 721 -10.65 -36.52 -24.50
C ALA A 721 -9.45 -37.45 -24.73
N GLU A 722 -8.25 -37.03 -24.31
CA GLU A 722 -7.04 -37.86 -24.41
C GLU A 722 -7.01 -38.95 -23.33
N ARG A 723 -7.53 -38.67 -22.12
CA ARG A 723 -7.72 -39.67 -21.05
C ARG A 723 -8.69 -40.79 -21.51
N ALA A 724 -9.85 -40.40 -22.03
CA ALA A 724 -10.83 -41.35 -22.58
C ALA A 724 -10.27 -42.17 -23.74
N ALA A 725 -9.45 -41.57 -24.58
CA ALA A 725 -8.76 -42.27 -25.69
C ALA A 725 -7.67 -43.21 -25.17
N ALA A 726 -6.94 -42.85 -24.12
CA ALA A 726 -5.92 -43.68 -23.49
C ALA A 726 -6.55 -44.89 -22.75
N GLU A 727 -7.63 -44.65 -22.00
CA GLU A 727 -8.41 -45.73 -21.34
C GLU A 727 -9.02 -46.70 -22.33
N SER A 728 -9.60 -46.18 -23.40
CA SER A 728 -10.12 -47.03 -24.50
C SER A 728 -9.03 -47.86 -25.17
N ARG A 729 -7.80 -47.32 -25.34
CA ARG A 729 -6.64 -48.08 -25.85
C ARG A 729 -6.18 -49.14 -24.85
N ALA A 730 -6.12 -48.82 -23.57
CA ALA A 730 -5.73 -49.74 -22.51
C ALA A 730 -6.74 -50.88 -22.39
N GLN A 731 -8.05 -50.61 -22.43
CA GLN A 731 -9.10 -51.60 -22.42
C GLN A 731 -9.05 -52.52 -23.67
N ARG A 732 -8.77 -51.95 -24.82
CA ARG A 732 -8.58 -52.71 -26.07
C ARG A 732 -7.34 -53.61 -26.03
N ALA A 733 -6.24 -53.13 -25.43
CA ALA A 733 -5.02 -53.90 -25.25
C ALA A 733 -5.21 -55.08 -24.28
N THR A 734 -5.92 -54.85 -23.17
CA THR A 734 -6.27 -55.91 -22.20
C THR A 734 -7.23 -56.94 -22.81
N ALA A 735 -8.21 -56.48 -23.58
CA ALA A 735 -9.14 -57.37 -24.29
C ALA A 735 -8.46 -58.16 -25.42
N SER A 736 -7.44 -57.61 -26.03
CA SER A 736 -6.59 -58.28 -27.04
C SER A 736 -5.68 -59.34 -26.43
N ALA A 737 -5.07 -59.01 -25.26
CA ALA A 737 -4.23 -59.95 -24.50
C ALA A 737 -5.02 -61.14 -23.95
N ALA A 738 -6.29 -60.94 -23.57
CA ALA A 738 -7.19 -62.00 -23.11
C ALA A 738 -7.68 -62.94 -24.24
N LYS A 739 -7.51 -62.54 -25.51
CA LYS A 739 -7.90 -63.32 -26.71
C LYS A 739 -6.73 -64.05 -27.37
N ALA A 740 -5.51 -63.96 -26.86
CA ALA A 740 -4.37 -64.73 -27.39
C ALA A 740 -4.56 -66.21 -27.06
N PRO A 741 -4.49 -67.13 -28.04
CA PRO A 741 -4.68 -68.56 -27.81
C PRO A 741 -3.56 -69.08 -26.91
N ILE A 742 -3.94 -69.80 -25.86
CA ILE A 742 -3.03 -70.58 -25.03
C ILE A 742 -2.40 -71.65 -25.89
N GLN A 743 -1.14 -71.54 -26.27
CA GLN A 743 -0.38 -72.59 -26.87
C GLN A 743 -0.18 -73.67 -25.82
N THR A 744 -0.93 -74.78 -25.94
CA THR A 744 -0.70 -76.02 -25.22
C THR A 744 0.64 -76.62 -25.67
N PRO A 745 1.56 -77.01 -24.82
CA PRO A 745 2.74 -77.73 -25.21
C PRO A 745 2.36 -79.16 -25.61
N MET A 746 2.84 -79.60 -26.77
CA MET A 746 2.69 -81.07 -27.20
C MET A 746 3.58 -81.93 -26.29
N PRO A 747 3.11 -83.08 -25.90
CA PRO A 747 3.88 -84.10 -25.12
C PRO A 747 4.85 -84.81 -26.08
N THR A 748 6.12 -84.91 -25.65
CA THR A 748 7.13 -85.84 -26.17
C THR A 748 7.07 -87.16 -25.50
#